data_e276459464a3c888ffe3bd6c2b5614cd
#
_entry.id   e276459464a3c888ffe3bd6c2b5614cd
#
_cell.length_a   1.000
_cell.length_b   1.000
_cell.length_c   1.000
_cell.angle_alpha   90.00
_cell.angle_beta   90.00
_cell.angle_gamma   90.00
#
_symmetry.space_group_name_H-M   'P 1'
#
loop_
_entity.id
_entity.type
_entity.pdbx_description
1 polymer ?
#
loop_
_entity_poly.entity_id
_entity_poly.type
_entity_poly.pdbx_seq_one_letter_code
_entity_poly.pdbx_strand_id
1 'polypeptide(L)'
;NLNNSKFKQLYEELPTPNVYRTASGAPGHEYYQQKADYEINVELDEEKNILKGNEIITYTNNSPDVLNYLWIQLDQNVRAKNSHGQLTSTNSMNNKMSFRNIKRMHDRMDFDGGFKLEEVKDTYNNDLSYVINETMMRIELPKSLRKGQSFSFKIKYSYNINDRMKIGGRSGYEYFEKEGNAIYTIAQFFPRMAVYNEVEGWQNKQFLGRGEFTLPFGDYKVNITVPSDHIVAATGELKNASSVLNKNQIKRWEKAKKNFIDPVIIVSQEEAKENEKEKSKLKKTWTFEAKNVRDFGWASSRKFIWDAMAVDISGKTVMAYSYYPKEGNPLWEQYSTRVVAHTLKVYSEYTIDYIYPQATSVHAKSIGMEYPMICFNFGRPESDGTYSKRTKYGMIGVIIHEVGHNFFPMIINSDERQWTWMDEGLNTFVQYITEQEFERNYPSRRGPPNNIVEYMKGDKSGISPIMTNSESILQFGNNAYGKPATALNILRETVMGRELFDYSFKTYSERWAFKHPTPADFFRTMEDASAVDLDWFWRGWFYTNDHVDISLDKVNWFKINTGNPEIENTISKNQEENKKRYIGISRNKSSIKKTITEIDDQSIDFYTTYDPFKTNILDEEDYNKYIKNLDEDEKEILKSEKNYYELNFSNIGGLVMPIILEFTFVDLTTEVVRIPAEIWKKNSNQIKKVFILDKEIVKVQLDPFLETADVNLNNNSWPARNEPTRFQIYKGKDRNNENPMQRAIRAEEKSNE
;
A
#
# COMPACT_ATOMS: atom_id res chain seq x y z
N ASN A 1 31.95 12.22 0.87
CA ASN A 1 31.12 12.98 -0.05
C ASN A 1 29.79 13.33 0.64
N LEU A 2 29.69 14.57 1.13
CA LEU A 2 28.53 15.04 1.93
C LEU A 2 27.19 14.87 1.18
N ASN A 3 27.21 14.92 -0.15
CA ASN A 3 25.99 14.79 -0.96
C ASN A 3 25.40 13.36 -0.98
N ASN A 4 26.14 12.34 -0.57
CA ASN A 4 25.69 10.96 -0.54
C ASN A 4 25.42 10.45 0.88
N SER A 5 25.38 11.32 1.89
CA SER A 5 25.04 10.92 3.24
C SER A 5 23.60 10.42 3.33
N LYS A 6 23.40 9.23 3.89
CA LYS A 6 22.08 8.66 4.14
C LYS A 6 21.25 9.48 5.13
N PHE A 7 21.90 10.27 5.97
CA PHE A 7 21.30 11.13 6.99
C PHE A 7 21.31 12.64 6.62
N LYS A 8 21.52 12.98 5.34
CA LYS A 8 21.37 14.35 4.87
C LYS A 8 19.90 14.76 5.00
N GLN A 9 19.66 15.93 5.58
CA GLN A 9 18.32 16.50 5.71
C GLN A 9 17.67 16.72 4.34
N LEU A 10 16.35 16.58 4.24
CA LEU A 10 15.60 16.70 2.98
C LEU A 10 15.21 18.14 2.62
N TYR A 11 15.59 19.14 3.42
CA TYR A 11 15.17 20.53 3.17
C TYR A 11 15.61 21.11 1.82
N GLU A 12 16.65 20.53 1.19
CA GLU A 12 17.11 20.94 -0.15
C GLU A 12 16.28 20.28 -1.27
N GLU A 13 15.71 19.10 -1.04
CA GLU A 13 14.88 18.36 -1.98
C GLU A 13 13.39 18.70 -1.86
N LEU A 14 12.94 19.09 -0.67
CA LEU A 14 11.55 19.48 -0.42
C LEU A 14 11.33 20.96 -0.78
N PRO A 15 10.14 21.34 -1.29
CA PRO A 15 9.78 22.72 -1.52
C PRO A 15 9.96 23.58 -0.25
N THR A 16 10.48 24.79 -0.39
CA THR A 16 10.62 25.71 0.73
C THR A 16 9.25 26.04 1.35
N PRO A 17 9.09 26.00 2.68
CA PRO A 17 7.87 26.42 3.34
C PRO A 17 7.50 27.88 3.01
N ASN A 18 6.21 28.16 2.94
CA ASN A 18 5.70 29.48 2.57
C ASN A 18 4.38 29.79 3.31
N VAL A 19 3.71 30.89 2.93
CA VAL A 19 2.43 31.31 3.53
C VAL A 19 1.26 30.36 3.25
N TYR A 20 1.39 29.46 2.27
CA TYR A 20 0.37 28.47 1.90
C TYR A 20 0.62 27.12 2.56
N ARG A 21 1.90 26.73 2.76
CA ARG A 21 2.34 25.45 3.34
C ARG A 21 3.46 25.66 4.32
N THR A 22 3.21 25.32 5.58
CA THR A 22 4.13 25.62 6.68
C THR A 22 5.26 24.62 6.80
N ALA A 23 6.30 24.96 7.57
CA ALA A 23 7.40 24.06 7.89
C ALA A 23 6.97 22.86 8.75
N SER A 24 5.85 22.95 9.46
CA SER A 24 5.26 21.84 10.22
C SER A 24 4.44 20.88 9.35
N GLY A 25 4.36 21.12 8.04
CA GLY A 25 3.52 20.32 7.13
C GLY A 25 2.02 20.64 7.19
N ALA A 26 1.63 21.67 7.93
CA ALA A 26 0.24 22.13 7.99
C ALA A 26 -0.08 23.13 6.87
N PRO A 27 -1.37 23.28 6.47
CA PRO A 27 -1.80 24.38 5.63
C PRO A 27 -1.44 25.72 6.29
N GLY A 28 -0.93 26.67 5.49
CA GLY A 28 -0.59 28.02 5.94
C GLY A 28 -1.82 28.94 6.01
N HIS A 29 -1.64 30.14 6.53
CA HIS A 29 -2.72 31.10 6.73
C HIS A 29 -3.29 31.69 5.43
N GLU A 30 -2.57 31.61 4.32
CA GLU A 30 -3.01 32.02 2.98
C GLU A 30 -3.47 30.84 2.12
N TYR A 31 -3.51 29.61 2.69
CA TYR A 31 -3.95 28.43 1.93
C TYR A 31 -5.33 28.65 1.32
N TYR A 32 -5.45 28.34 0.04
CA TYR A 32 -6.70 28.40 -0.71
C TYR A 32 -6.91 27.15 -1.55
N GLN A 33 -8.14 26.93 -1.95
CA GLN A 33 -8.49 25.97 -2.99
C GLN A 33 -9.74 26.43 -3.73
N GLN A 34 -9.83 26.03 -4.98
CA GLN A 34 -10.94 26.36 -5.87
C GLN A 34 -12.16 25.51 -5.53
N LYS A 35 -13.34 25.97 -5.98
CA LYS A 35 -14.58 25.21 -5.87
C LYS A 35 -15.23 25.05 -7.23
N ALA A 36 -15.73 23.84 -7.53
CA ALA A 36 -16.47 23.55 -8.75
C ALA A 36 -17.77 22.81 -8.43
N ASP A 37 -18.90 23.50 -8.58
CA ASP A 37 -20.23 22.92 -8.38
C ASP A 37 -20.81 22.44 -9.72
N TYR A 38 -21.60 21.34 -9.68
CA TYR A 38 -22.13 20.69 -10.87
C TYR A 38 -23.62 20.41 -10.76
N GLU A 39 -24.38 20.78 -11.80
CA GLU A 39 -25.72 20.27 -12.07
C GLU A 39 -25.69 19.45 -13.35
N ILE A 40 -25.87 18.12 -13.22
CA ILE A 40 -25.68 17.18 -14.33
C ILE A 40 -26.99 16.44 -14.60
N ASN A 41 -27.36 16.36 -15.88
CA ASN A 41 -28.43 15.49 -16.35
C ASN A 41 -27.84 14.49 -17.34
N VAL A 42 -28.00 13.19 -17.06
CA VAL A 42 -27.53 12.12 -17.97
C VAL A 42 -28.63 11.14 -18.29
N GLU A 43 -28.56 10.62 -19.51
CA GLU A 43 -29.48 9.61 -20.02
C GLU A 43 -28.71 8.44 -20.62
N LEU A 44 -29.03 7.22 -20.15
CA LEU A 44 -28.55 5.98 -20.71
C LEU A 44 -29.43 5.52 -21.89
N ASP A 45 -28.84 5.41 -23.06
CA ASP A 45 -29.38 4.69 -24.19
C ASP A 45 -28.83 3.26 -24.19
N GLU A 46 -29.56 2.33 -23.55
CA GLU A 46 -29.14 0.92 -23.38
C GLU A 46 -29.08 0.17 -24.71
N GLU A 47 -29.94 0.53 -25.67
CA GLU A 47 -29.98 -0.17 -26.96
C GLU A 47 -28.72 0.11 -27.80
N LYS A 48 -28.20 1.34 -27.72
CA LYS A 48 -27.00 1.79 -28.45
C LYS A 48 -25.74 1.79 -27.61
N ASN A 49 -25.84 1.58 -26.30
CA ASN A 49 -24.76 1.76 -25.33
C ASN A 49 -24.10 3.16 -25.45
N ILE A 50 -24.94 4.19 -25.46
CA ILE A 50 -24.53 5.59 -25.53
C ILE A 50 -24.96 6.30 -24.25
N LEU A 51 -24.08 7.13 -23.68
CA LEU A 51 -24.42 8.08 -22.65
C LEU A 51 -24.55 9.46 -23.29
N LYS A 52 -25.65 10.16 -22.98
CA LYS A 52 -25.87 11.55 -23.34
C LYS A 52 -25.95 12.38 -22.06
N GLY A 53 -25.24 13.47 -22.01
CA GLY A 53 -25.20 14.34 -20.84
C GLY A 53 -25.28 15.82 -21.20
N ASN A 54 -25.81 16.57 -20.26
CA ASN A 54 -25.65 18.01 -20.21
C ASN A 54 -25.36 18.43 -18.77
N GLU A 55 -24.50 19.40 -18.62
CA GLU A 55 -24.09 19.88 -17.31
C GLU A 55 -24.01 21.40 -17.26
N ILE A 56 -24.18 21.94 -16.06
CA ILE A 56 -23.83 23.31 -15.72
C ILE A 56 -22.73 23.23 -14.68
N ILE A 57 -21.60 23.83 -14.98
CA ILE A 57 -20.45 23.93 -14.08
C ILE A 57 -20.41 25.37 -13.55
N THR A 58 -20.34 25.52 -12.22
CA THR A 58 -20.11 26.81 -11.57
C THR A 58 -18.76 26.77 -10.88
N TYR A 59 -17.78 27.46 -11.45
CA TYR A 59 -16.42 27.53 -10.95
C TYR A 59 -16.19 28.81 -10.16
N THR A 60 -15.68 28.69 -8.93
CA THR A 60 -15.36 29.82 -8.05
C THR A 60 -13.86 29.95 -7.87
N ASN A 61 -13.31 31.10 -8.22
CA ASN A 61 -11.90 31.42 -8.02
C ASN A 61 -11.65 31.94 -6.60
N ASN A 62 -11.01 31.13 -5.76
CA ASN A 62 -10.61 31.51 -4.41
C ASN A 62 -9.13 31.91 -4.32
N SER A 63 -8.37 31.77 -5.43
CA SER A 63 -6.96 32.16 -5.46
C SER A 63 -6.78 33.67 -5.47
N PRO A 64 -5.60 34.18 -5.10
CA PRO A 64 -5.27 35.60 -5.27
C PRO A 64 -5.13 36.00 -6.75
N ASP A 65 -4.97 35.03 -7.64
CA ASP A 65 -4.70 35.26 -9.05
C ASP A 65 -5.94 35.59 -9.86
N VAL A 66 -5.76 36.37 -10.92
CA VAL A 66 -6.82 36.70 -11.89
C VAL A 66 -6.79 35.66 -13.00
N LEU A 67 -7.86 34.87 -13.12
CA LEU A 67 -7.95 33.84 -14.14
C LEU A 67 -8.63 34.38 -15.42
N ASN A 68 -8.00 34.16 -16.58
CA ASN A 68 -8.52 34.56 -17.89
C ASN A 68 -9.03 33.36 -18.71
N TYR A 69 -8.75 32.17 -18.27
CA TYR A 69 -9.15 30.90 -18.88
C TYR A 69 -9.31 29.82 -17.83
N LEU A 70 -10.04 28.76 -18.20
CA LEU A 70 -10.23 27.56 -17.38
C LEU A 70 -9.72 26.33 -18.12
N TRP A 71 -9.26 25.32 -17.37
CA TRP A 71 -8.94 24.01 -17.90
C TRP A 71 -9.94 22.96 -17.46
N ILE A 72 -10.40 22.17 -18.42
CA ILE A 72 -11.38 21.09 -18.24
C ILE A 72 -10.70 19.78 -18.63
N GLN A 73 -10.90 18.74 -17.84
CA GLN A 73 -10.44 17.38 -18.12
C GLN A 73 -11.50 16.62 -18.91
N LEU A 74 -11.11 16.07 -20.05
CA LEU A 74 -11.93 15.25 -20.94
C LEU A 74 -11.43 13.80 -20.92
N ASP A 75 -11.51 13.15 -19.77
CA ASP A 75 -10.83 11.86 -19.55
C ASP A 75 -11.32 10.73 -20.46
N GLN A 76 -12.57 10.75 -20.90
CA GLN A 76 -13.08 9.79 -21.89
C GLN A 76 -12.29 9.81 -23.19
N ASN A 77 -11.64 10.92 -23.53
CA ASN A 77 -10.83 11.03 -24.75
C ASN A 77 -9.62 10.09 -24.76
N VAL A 78 -9.21 9.51 -23.62
CA VAL A 78 -8.23 8.41 -23.59
C VAL A 78 -8.71 7.20 -24.42
N ARG A 79 -10.03 7.06 -24.60
CA ARG A 79 -10.69 6.00 -25.40
C ARG A 79 -11.09 6.46 -26.79
N ALA A 80 -10.75 7.68 -27.18
CA ALA A 80 -10.92 8.14 -28.54
C ALA A 80 -9.99 7.35 -29.48
N LYS A 81 -10.44 7.11 -30.72
CA LYS A 81 -9.63 6.43 -31.73
C LYS A 81 -8.34 7.22 -31.97
N ASN A 82 -7.19 6.54 -31.90
CA ASN A 82 -5.85 7.13 -32.02
C ASN A 82 -5.48 8.16 -30.93
N SER A 83 -6.06 8.04 -29.72
CA SER A 83 -5.70 8.89 -28.59
C SER A 83 -4.22 8.74 -28.21
N HIS A 84 -3.63 9.77 -27.58
CA HIS A 84 -2.28 9.68 -27.01
C HIS A 84 -2.09 8.47 -26.09
N GLY A 85 -3.09 8.14 -25.26
CA GLY A 85 -3.06 6.96 -24.39
C GLY A 85 -2.91 5.66 -25.19
N GLN A 86 -3.57 5.54 -26.36
CA GLN A 86 -3.40 4.38 -27.25
C GLN A 86 -2.04 4.39 -27.95
N LEU A 87 -1.60 5.54 -28.47
CA LEU A 87 -0.36 5.67 -29.24
C LEU A 87 0.89 5.48 -28.37
N THR A 88 0.86 5.88 -27.10
CA THR A 88 1.98 5.76 -26.17
C THR A 88 2.02 4.43 -25.42
N SER A 89 0.94 3.62 -25.52
CA SER A 89 0.91 2.30 -24.86
C SER A 89 1.87 1.33 -25.54
N THR A 90 2.73 0.68 -24.74
CA THR A 90 3.67 -0.33 -25.25
C THR A 90 3.07 -1.72 -25.16
N ASN A 91 3.17 -2.49 -26.22
CA ASN A 91 2.70 -3.88 -26.27
C ASN A 91 3.80 -4.76 -26.88
N SER A 92 3.85 -6.02 -26.45
CA SER A 92 4.73 -7.04 -27.03
C SER A 92 3.92 -8.11 -27.73
N MET A 93 4.45 -8.65 -28.82
CA MET A 93 3.92 -9.83 -29.49
C MET A 93 4.83 -11.02 -29.31
N ASN A 94 4.26 -12.18 -29.07
CA ASN A 94 4.97 -13.46 -29.00
C ASN A 94 4.68 -14.30 -30.25
N ASN A 95 5.61 -15.20 -30.61
CA ASN A 95 5.42 -16.11 -31.76
C ASN A 95 4.18 -17.02 -31.64
N LYS A 96 3.61 -17.13 -30.43
CA LYS A 96 2.34 -17.86 -30.18
C LYS A 96 1.42 -16.96 -29.36
N MET A 97 0.30 -16.57 -29.97
CA MET A 97 -0.75 -15.78 -29.33
C MET A 97 -2.09 -16.50 -29.42
N SER A 98 -2.95 -16.30 -28.40
CA SER A 98 -4.31 -16.81 -28.44
C SER A 98 -5.21 -15.93 -29.32
N PHE A 99 -6.20 -16.54 -29.99
CA PHE A 99 -7.24 -15.79 -30.73
C PHE A 99 -7.91 -14.73 -29.85
N ARG A 100 -8.13 -15.02 -28.57
CA ARG A 100 -8.72 -14.09 -27.62
C ARG A 100 -7.87 -12.80 -27.48
N ASN A 101 -6.55 -12.94 -27.40
CA ASN A 101 -5.66 -11.76 -27.28
C ASN A 101 -5.65 -10.93 -28.56
N ILE A 102 -5.59 -11.58 -29.73
CA ILE A 102 -5.64 -10.88 -31.03
C ILE A 102 -6.98 -10.16 -31.18
N LYS A 103 -8.11 -10.83 -30.91
CA LYS A 103 -9.44 -10.21 -30.98
C LYS A 103 -9.52 -8.98 -30.06
N ARG A 104 -9.01 -9.09 -28.85
CA ARG A 104 -9.00 -7.96 -27.92
C ARG A 104 -8.17 -6.77 -28.40
N MET A 105 -7.08 -7.02 -29.12
CA MET A 105 -6.30 -5.94 -29.75
C MET A 105 -7.13 -5.25 -30.84
N HIS A 106 -7.79 -6.00 -31.71
CA HIS A 106 -8.70 -5.45 -32.74
C HIS A 106 -9.85 -4.66 -32.11
N ASP A 107 -10.56 -5.22 -31.14
CA ASP A 107 -11.68 -4.57 -30.45
C ASP A 107 -11.25 -3.20 -29.87
N ARG A 108 -10.05 -3.10 -29.31
CA ARG A 108 -9.51 -1.84 -28.78
C ARG A 108 -9.16 -0.81 -29.85
N MET A 109 -8.60 -1.24 -30.97
CA MET A 109 -8.21 -0.35 -32.06
C MET A 109 -9.43 0.24 -32.79
N ASP A 110 -10.53 -0.50 -32.87
CA ASP A 110 -11.74 -0.11 -33.62
C ASP A 110 -12.70 0.73 -32.78
N PHE A 111 -12.59 0.70 -31.45
CA PHE A 111 -13.49 1.41 -30.55
C PHE A 111 -13.17 2.90 -30.48
N ASP A 112 -14.21 3.74 -30.58
CA ASP A 112 -14.15 5.18 -30.37
C ASP A 112 -15.09 5.59 -29.23
N GLY A 113 -14.51 5.81 -28.04
CA GLY A 113 -15.21 6.15 -26.80
C GLY A 113 -14.97 7.58 -26.31
N GLY A 114 -14.35 8.44 -27.14
CA GLY A 114 -14.11 9.84 -26.77
C GLY A 114 -15.38 10.69 -26.71
N PHE A 115 -15.32 11.78 -25.97
CA PHE A 115 -16.42 12.75 -25.92
C PHE A 115 -16.73 13.35 -27.28
N LYS A 116 -18.03 13.46 -27.59
CA LYS A 116 -18.59 14.25 -28.67
C LYS A 116 -19.27 15.46 -28.03
N LEU A 117 -18.58 16.60 -28.05
CA LEU A 117 -19.12 17.85 -27.52
C LEU A 117 -20.08 18.47 -28.55
N GLU A 118 -21.32 18.73 -28.09
CA GLU A 118 -22.37 19.34 -28.93
C GLU A 118 -22.49 20.83 -28.68
N GLU A 119 -22.32 21.28 -27.43
CA GLU A 119 -22.41 22.69 -27.03
C GLU A 119 -21.42 23.00 -25.91
N VAL A 120 -20.77 24.16 -25.99
CA VAL A 120 -19.97 24.76 -24.91
C VAL A 120 -20.38 26.25 -24.85
N LYS A 121 -21.22 26.64 -23.88
CA LYS A 121 -21.87 27.95 -23.83
C LYS A 121 -21.86 28.53 -22.43
N ASP A 122 -21.94 29.85 -22.33
CA ASP A 122 -22.26 30.51 -21.07
C ASP A 122 -23.75 30.30 -20.67
N THR A 123 -24.14 30.80 -19.50
CA THR A 123 -25.54 30.70 -19.02
C THR A 123 -26.53 31.56 -19.80
N TYR A 124 -26.05 32.50 -20.65
CA TYR A 124 -26.85 33.34 -21.55
C TYR A 124 -26.96 32.73 -22.95
N ASN A 125 -26.48 31.51 -23.15
CA ASN A 125 -26.44 30.78 -24.43
C ASN A 125 -25.46 31.33 -25.48
N ASN A 126 -24.49 32.16 -25.11
CA ASN A 126 -23.41 32.55 -25.99
C ASN A 126 -22.38 31.44 -26.10
N ASP A 127 -21.86 31.17 -27.29
CA ASP A 127 -20.79 30.20 -27.49
C ASP A 127 -19.50 30.68 -26.83
N LEU A 128 -18.81 29.79 -26.16
CA LEU A 128 -17.51 30.06 -25.59
C LEU A 128 -16.41 29.59 -26.51
N SER A 129 -15.33 30.37 -26.59
CA SER A 129 -14.13 29.97 -27.34
C SER A 129 -13.37 28.93 -26.56
N TYR A 130 -13.03 27.81 -27.19
CA TYR A 130 -12.26 26.73 -26.55
C TYR A 130 -11.33 26.03 -27.54
N VAL A 131 -10.31 25.38 -27.01
CA VAL A 131 -9.39 24.50 -27.74
C VAL A 131 -9.26 23.17 -26.98
N ILE A 132 -9.34 22.06 -27.71
CA ILE A 132 -9.11 20.72 -27.17
C ILE A 132 -7.71 20.25 -27.56
N ASN A 133 -6.97 19.80 -26.56
CA ASN A 133 -5.71 19.09 -26.73
C ASN A 133 -5.86 17.72 -26.04
N GLU A 134 -6.22 16.69 -26.80
CA GLU A 134 -6.42 15.31 -26.32
C GLU A 134 -7.41 15.23 -25.16
N THR A 135 -6.95 14.95 -23.95
CA THR A 135 -7.77 14.83 -22.74
C THR A 135 -7.97 16.14 -21.99
N MET A 136 -7.53 17.25 -22.54
CA MET A 136 -7.65 18.56 -21.91
C MET A 136 -8.35 19.56 -22.84
N MET A 137 -9.25 20.36 -22.27
CA MET A 137 -9.92 21.46 -22.97
C MET A 137 -9.67 22.78 -22.23
N ARG A 138 -9.20 23.78 -22.94
CA ARG A 138 -9.04 25.14 -22.46
C ARG A 138 -10.23 25.99 -22.93
N ILE A 139 -10.90 26.67 -22.01
CA ILE A 139 -11.99 27.61 -22.30
C ILE A 139 -11.50 29.03 -21.98
N GLU A 140 -11.62 29.93 -22.96
CA GLU A 140 -11.33 31.35 -22.75
C GLU A 140 -12.51 32.02 -22.03
N LEU A 141 -12.25 32.74 -20.94
CA LEU A 141 -13.29 33.44 -20.21
C LEU A 141 -13.69 34.76 -20.90
N PRO A 142 -14.98 35.05 -21.06
CA PRO A 142 -15.44 36.33 -21.64
C PRO A 142 -15.01 37.53 -20.79
N LYS A 143 -14.78 37.32 -19.48
CA LYS A 143 -14.31 38.31 -18.53
C LYS A 143 -13.40 37.63 -17.51
N SER A 144 -12.31 38.30 -17.15
CA SER A 144 -11.37 37.83 -16.12
C SER A 144 -12.07 37.54 -14.80
N LEU A 145 -11.73 36.40 -14.17
CA LEU A 145 -12.32 35.91 -12.92
C LEU A 145 -11.38 36.23 -11.75
N ARG A 146 -11.76 37.16 -10.91
CA ARG A 146 -10.99 37.58 -9.73
C ARG A 146 -11.34 36.75 -8.50
N LYS A 147 -10.53 36.84 -7.46
CA LYS A 147 -10.77 36.18 -6.16
C LYS A 147 -12.20 36.41 -5.66
N GLY A 148 -12.87 35.33 -5.26
CA GLY A 148 -14.25 35.32 -4.77
C GLY A 148 -15.33 35.41 -5.84
N GLN A 149 -14.97 35.52 -7.13
CA GLN A 149 -15.93 35.53 -8.23
C GLN A 149 -16.17 34.13 -8.77
N SER A 150 -17.39 33.92 -9.31
CA SER A 150 -17.78 32.66 -9.94
C SER A 150 -18.16 32.88 -11.41
N PHE A 151 -17.94 31.85 -12.21
CA PHE A 151 -18.37 31.78 -13.60
C PHE A 151 -19.11 30.47 -13.85
N SER A 152 -20.30 30.55 -14.45
CA SER A 152 -21.12 29.38 -14.78
C SER A 152 -21.23 29.21 -16.28
N PHE A 153 -21.07 27.96 -16.75
CA PHE A 153 -21.16 27.60 -18.16
C PHE A 153 -21.78 26.22 -18.35
N LYS A 154 -22.19 25.91 -19.57
CA LYS A 154 -22.88 24.68 -19.96
C LYS A 154 -22.05 23.89 -20.94
N ILE A 155 -22.03 22.57 -20.78
CA ILE A 155 -21.50 21.63 -21.76
C ILE A 155 -22.56 20.57 -22.06
N LYS A 156 -22.79 20.31 -23.35
CA LYS A 156 -23.62 19.19 -23.81
C LYS A 156 -22.74 18.22 -24.58
N TYR A 157 -22.86 16.94 -24.23
CA TYR A 157 -21.94 15.91 -24.69
C TYR A 157 -22.60 14.54 -24.85
N SER A 158 -21.94 13.67 -25.58
CA SER A 158 -22.27 12.25 -25.63
C SER A 158 -21.00 11.42 -25.86
N TYR A 159 -21.06 10.12 -25.55
CA TYR A 159 -20.00 9.17 -25.89
C TYR A 159 -20.51 7.74 -25.92
N ASN A 160 -19.76 6.85 -26.62
CA ASN A 160 -20.05 5.41 -26.68
C ASN A 160 -19.52 4.74 -25.42
N ILE A 161 -20.37 4.00 -24.69
CA ILE A 161 -20.01 3.22 -23.50
C ILE A 161 -19.27 1.96 -23.92
N ASN A 162 -18.08 1.73 -23.41
CA ASN A 162 -17.27 0.56 -23.73
C ASN A 162 -17.75 -0.71 -23.04
N ASP A 163 -17.69 -1.85 -23.75
CA ASP A 163 -17.74 -3.18 -23.15
C ASP A 163 -16.42 -3.41 -22.38
N ARG A 164 -16.51 -3.37 -21.03
CA ARG A 164 -15.34 -3.51 -20.16
C ARG A 164 -14.63 -4.85 -20.32
N MET A 165 -15.36 -5.89 -20.69
CA MET A 165 -14.77 -7.24 -20.82
C MET A 165 -13.94 -7.38 -22.10
N LYS A 166 -14.21 -6.55 -23.11
CA LYS A 166 -13.48 -6.51 -24.38
C LYS A 166 -12.42 -5.40 -24.40
N ILE A 167 -12.84 -4.18 -24.12
CA ILE A 167 -11.99 -2.99 -24.20
C ILE A 167 -11.15 -2.79 -22.94
N GLY A 168 -11.69 -3.13 -21.77
CA GLY A 168 -11.12 -2.80 -20.46
C GLY A 168 -11.54 -1.41 -19.99
N GLY A 169 -10.79 -0.85 -19.05
CA GLY A 169 -11.01 0.49 -18.48
C GLY A 169 -11.78 0.48 -17.17
N ARG A 170 -11.85 1.67 -16.55
CA ARG A 170 -12.42 1.89 -15.21
C ARG A 170 -13.94 2.02 -15.22
N SER A 171 -14.50 2.39 -16.37
CA SER A 171 -15.92 2.63 -16.63
C SER A 171 -16.38 1.81 -17.83
N GLY A 172 -17.69 1.56 -17.96
CA GLY A 172 -18.29 0.82 -19.06
C GLY A 172 -19.36 -0.16 -18.60
N TYR A 173 -19.63 -1.19 -19.40
CA TYR A 173 -20.61 -2.21 -19.04
C TYR A 173 -20.03 -3.63 -19.06
N GLU A 174 -20.64 -4.52 -18.26
CA GLU A 174 -20.50 -5.98 -18.33
C GLU A 174 -21.81 -6.56 -18.86
N TYR A 175 -21.75 -7.34 -19.95
CA TYR A 175 -22.91 -7.98 -20.55
C TYR A 175 -23.03 -9.44 -20.14
N PHE A 176 -24.22 -9.87 -19.74
CA PHE A 176 -24.58 -11.23 -19.34
C PHE A 176 -25.37 -11.87 -20.48
N GLU A 177 -24.71 -12.70 -21.26
CA GLU A 177 -25.26 -13.26 -22.50
C GLU A 177 -26.51 -14.14 -22.27
N LYS A 178 -26.54 -14.88 -21.15
CA LYS A 178 -27.65 -15.79 -20.84
C LYS A 178 -28.98 -15.07 -20.65
N GLU A 179 -28.95 -13.95 -19.96
CA GLU A 179 -30.14 -13.15 -19.63
C GLU A 179 -30.31 -11.95 -20.57
N GLY A 180 -29.34 -11.67 -21.40
CA GLY A 180 -29.36 -10.50 -22.29
C GLY A 180 -29.32 -9.16 -21.56
N ASN A 181 -28.79 -9.10 -20.35
CA ASN A 181 -28.78 -7.93 -19.48
C ASN A 181 -27.36 -7.44 -19.24
N ALA A 182 -27.23 -6.17 -18.80
CA ALA A 182 -25.94 -5.55 -18.49
C ALA A 182 -25.90 -4.93 -17.09
N ILE A 183 -24.69 -4.86 -16.53
CA ILE A 183 -24.37 -3.97 -15.43
C ILE A 183 -23.51 -2.83 -16.00
N TYR A 184 -24.01 -1.62 -15.83
CA TYR A 184 -23.32 -0.38 -16.17
C TYR A 184 -22.59 0.15 -14.93
N THR A 185 -21.30 0.40 -15.04
CA THR A 185 -20.46 1.10 -14.05
C THR A 185 -19.92 2.33 -14.75
N ILE A 186 -20.39 3.51 -14.33
CA ILE A 186 -20.19 4.76 -15.06
C ILE A 186 -19.43 5.75 -14.21
N ALA A 187 -18.27 6.17 -14.72
CA ALA A 187 -17.38 7.14 -14.10
C ALA A 187 -16.57 7.87 -15.17
N GLN A 188 -15.94 8.98 -14.80
CA GLN A 188 -15.31 9.92 -15.74
C GLN A 188 -16.26 10.27 -16.91
N PHE A 189 -17.53 10.34 -16.63
CA PHE A 189 -18.60 10.39 -17.64
C PHE A 189 -19.01 11.81 -18.05
N PHE A 190 -18.42 12.82 -17.45
CA PHE A 190 -18.69 14.24 -17.69
C PHE A 190 -17.37 15.01 -17.75
N PRO A 191 -17.30 16.14 -18.50
CA PRO A 191 -16.18 17.06 -18.44
C PRO A 191 -15.94 17.62 -17.04
N ARG A 192 -14.70 17.56 -16.51
CA ARG A 192 -14.39 17.89 -15.11
C ARG A 192 -13.40 19.05 -15.03
N MET A 193 -13.57 19.96 -14.07
CA MET A 193 -12.62 21.04 -13.83
C MET A 193 -11.25 20.49 -13.41
N ALA A 194 -10.19 21.05 -13.95
CA ALA A 194 -8.85 20.81 -13.44
C ALA A 194 -8.61 21.58 -12.13
N VAL A 195 -7.72 21.07 -11.29
CA VAL A 195 -7.26 21.80 -10.09
C VAL A 195 -6.38 22.98 -10.48
N TYR A 196 -6.56 24.10 -9.80
CA TYR A 196 -5.66 25.25 -9.78
C TYR A 196 -5.19 25.49 -8.35
N ASN A 197 -3.89 25.42 -8.12
CA ASN A 197 -3.30 25.61 -6.79
C ASN A 197 -1.98 26.39 -6.87
N GLU A 198 -1.42 26.69 -5.71
CA GLU A 198 -0.16 27.44 -5.57
C GLU A 198 1.10 26.61 -5.89
N VAL A 199 0.97 25.29 -6.01
CA VAL A 199 2.12 24.39 -6.26
C VAL A 199 2.48 24.36 -7.74
N GLU A 200 1.48 24.20 -8.62
CA GLU A 200 1.69 24.01 -10.05
C GLU A 200 0.87 24.99 -10.92
N GLY A 201 0.01 25.84 -10.34
CA GLY A 201 -1.02 26.54 -11.09
C GLY A 201 -2.08 25.54 -11.58
N TRP A 202 -2.38 25.53 -12.87
CA TRP A 202 -3.29 24.55 -13.47
C TRP A 202 -2.65 23.16 -13.58
N GLN A 203 -3.29 22.18 -13.00
CA GLN A 203 -2.95 20.77 -13.18
C GLN A 203 -3.58 20.25 -14.49
N ASN A 204 -2.96 20.59 -15.61
CA ASN A 204 -3.47 20.33 -16.97
C ASN A 204 -2.68 19.24 -17.73
N LYS A 205 -2.08 18.28 -17.01
CA LYS A 205 -1.39 17.14 -17.62
C LYS A 205 -2.38 16.16 -18.22
N GLN A 206 -1.99 15.56 -19.34
CA GLN A 206 -2.81 14.59 -20.08
C GLN A 206 -3.10 13.35 -19.21
N PHE A 207 -4.31 12.81 -19.35
CA PHE A 207 -4.64 11.50 -18.80
C PHE A 207 -4.23 10.41 -19.81
N LEU A 208 -3.21 9.62 -19.47
CA LEU A 208 -2.70 8.53 -20.30
C LEU A 208 -3.14 7.14 -19.82
N GLY A 209 -3.84 7.07 -18.69
CA GLY A 209 -4.49 5.87 -18.20
C GLY A 209 -3.88 5.25 -16.94
N ARG A 210 -2.74 5.74 -16.43
CA ARG A 210 -2.11 5.25 -15.18
C ARG A 210 -2.27 6.21 -14.02
N GLY A 211 -1.73 7.42 -14.12
CA GLY A 211 -1.94 8.46 -13.11
C GLY A 211 -3.42 8.79 -13.03
N GLU A 212 -4.01 8.73 -11.84
CA GLU A 212 -5.44 8.89 -11.69
C GLU A 212 -5.86 10.36 -11.74
N PHE A 213 -6.61 10.88 -10.81
CA PHE A 213 -7.28 12.17 -10.98
C PHE A 213 -6.98 13.10 -9.81
N THR A 214 -6.85 14.40 -10.11
CA THR A 214 -6.89 15.47 -9.13
C THR A 214 -7.99 16.44 -9.53
N LEU A 215 -8.95 16.67 -8.64
CA LEU A 215 -10.17 17.39 -8.93
C LEU A 215 -10.52 18.34 -7.77
N PRO A 216 -11.04 19.54 -8.04
CA PRO A 216 -11.50 20.44 -6.99
C PRO A 216 -12.78 19.92 -6.33
N PHE A 217 -12.95 20.21 -5.06
CA PHE A 217 -14.20 19.91 -4.34
C PHE A 217 -15.34 20.82 -4.78
N GLY A 218 -16.56 20.31 -4.71
CA GLY A 218 -17.78 21.03 -4.98
C GLY A 218 -19.04 20.28 -4.59
N ASP A 219 -20.17 20.88 -4.84
CA ASP A 219 -21.49 20.29 -4.64
C ASP A 219 -22.02 19.74 -5.97
N TYR A 220 -22.63 18.57 -5.92
CA TYR A 220 -23.16 17.88 -7.10
C TYR A 220 -24.64 17.62 -6.95
N LYS A 221 -25.42 17.95 -8.00
CA LYS A 221 -26.78 17.50 -8.20
C LYS A 221 -26.87 16.78 -9.54
N VAL A 222 -27.16 15.48 -9.49
CA VAL A 222 -27.11 14.63 -10.67
C VAL A 222 -28.44 13.91 -10.87
N ASN A 223 -29.03 14.10 -12.04
CA ASN A 223 -30.24 13.42 -12.49
C ASN A 223 -29.85 12.33 -13.50
N ILE A 224 -30.12 11.07 -13.16
CA ILE A 224 -29.76 9.88 -13.93
C ILE A 224 -31.01 9.23 -14.48
N THR A 225 -31.20 9.32 -15.79
CA THR A 225 -32.34 8.74 -16.51
C THR A 225 -31.95 7.40 -17.12
N VAL A 226 -32.60 6.35 -16.65
CA VAL A 226 -32.33 4.95 -17.04
C VAL A 226 -33.64 4.20 -17.33
N PRO A 227 -33.62 2.98 -17.91
CA PRO A 227 -34.82 2.14 -18.02
C PRO A 227 -35.52 1.99 -16.66
N SER A 228 -36.84 1.95 -16.64
CA SER A 228 -37.62 2.01 -15.39
C SER A 228 -37.49 0.77 -14.50
N ASP A 229 -36.96 -0.33 -15.03
CA ASP A 229 -36.64 -1.57 -14.34
C ASP A 229 -35.19 -1.61 -13.76
N HIS A 230 -34.39 -0.58 -14.01
CA HIS A 230 -33.06 -0.46 -13.42
C HIS A 230 -33.11 0.05 -11.98
N ILE A 231 -32.21 -0.48 -11.17
CA ILE A 231 -31.83 0.05 -9.85
C ILE A 231 -30.52 0.81 -10.01
N VAL A 232 -30.42 1.98 -9.40
CA VAL A 232 -29.24 2.87 -9.51
C VAL A 232 -28.57 3.05 -8.17
N ALA A 233 -27.23 2.89 -8.17
CA ALA A 233 -26.34 3.27 -7.09
C ALA A 233 -25.50 4.47 -7.55
N ALA A 234 -25.25 5.46 -6.69
CA ALA A 234 -24.46 6.63 -7.08
C ALA A 234 -23.78 7.30 -5.87
N THR A 235 -22.80 8.15 -6.19
CA THR A 235 -22.28 9.16 -5.26
C THR A 235 -23.43 10.01 -4.69
N GLY A 236 -23.42 10.25 -3.37
CA GLY A 236 -24.40 11.12 -2.72
C GLY A 236 -25.71 10.43 -2.33
N GLU A 237 -26.61 11.21 -1.79
CA GLU A 237 -27.88 10.74 -1.25
C GLU A 237 -28.99 10.75 -2.31
N LEU A 238 -29.79 9.69 -2.36
CA LEU A 238 -30.99 9.61 -3.19
C LEU A 238 -32.08 10.58 -2.65
N LYS A 239 -32.49 11.56 -3.45
CA LYS A 239 -33.44 12.61 -3.04
C LYS A 239 -34.89 12.33 -3.44
N ASN A 240 -35.14 11.51 -4.46
CA ASN A 240 -36.50 11.26 -4.97
C ASN A 240 -36.92 9.78 -4.83
N ALA A 241 -36.58 9.14 -3.71
CA ALA A 241 -36.89 7.75 -3.45
C ALA A 241 -38.31 7.32 -3.73
N SER A 242 -39.30 8.17 -3.36
CA SER A 242 -40.72 7.92 -3.58
C SER A 242 -41.15 7.83 -5.05
N SER A 243 -40.35 8.40 -5.96
CA SER A 243 -40.58 8.37 -7.40
C SER A 243 -39.95 7.17 -8.11
N VAL A 244 -38.95 6.55 -7.50
CA VAL A 244 -38.14 5.53 -8.16
C VAL A 244 -38.20 4.14 -7.49
N LEU A 245 -38.56 4.08 -6.20
CA LEU A 245 -38.73 2.86 -5.41
C LEU A 245 -40.23 2.56 -5.16
N ASN A 246 -40.58 1.29 -5.04
CA ASN A 246 -41.89 0.90 -4.60
C ASN A 246 -42.05 0.98 -3.06
N LYS A 247 -43.29 0.90 -2.58
CA LYS A 247 -43.62 1.04 -1.14
C LYS A 247 -42.87 0.03 -0.25
N ASN A 248 -42.68 -1.19 -0.72
CA ASN A 248 -42.02 -2.23 0.06
C ASN A 248 -40.49 -1.96 0.15
N GLN A 249 -39.88 -1.53 -0.94
CA GLN A 249 -38.48 -1.14 -0.98
C GLN A 249 -38.23 0.05 -0.04
N ILE A 250 -39.05 1.07 -0.07
CA ILE A 250 -38.98 2.21 0.85
C ILE A 250 -39.07 1.75 2.32
N LYS A 251 -40.06 0.88 2.65
CA LYS A 251 -40.20 0.34 4.00
C LYS A 251 -38.97 -0.41 4.48
N ARG A 252 -38.39 -1.23 3.62
CA ARG A 252 -37.15 -1.99 3.91
C ARG A 252 -35.96 -1.03 4.06
N TRP A 253 -35.87 0.01 3.24
CA TRP A 253 -34.80 1.01 3.35
C TRP A 253 -34.90 1.81 4.67
N GLU A 254 -36.10 2.24 5.07
CA GLU A 254 -36.28 2.89 6.37
C GLU A 254 -35.94 1.96 7.57
N LYS A 255 -36.15 0.65 7.41
CA LYS A 255 -35.75 -0.33 8.40
C LYS A 255 -34.18 -0.43 8.45
N ALA A 256 -33.51 -0.43 7.29
CA ALA A 256 -32.07 -0.49 7.20
C ALA A 256 -31.36 0.68 7.90
N LYS A 257 -31.93 1.91 7.80
CA LYS A 257 -31.41 3.12 8.47
C LYS A 257 -31.35 3.04 10.00
N LYS A 258 -32.02 2.05 10.58
CA LYS A 258 -32.11 1.82 12.04
C LYS A 258 -31.48 0.50 12.47
N ASN A 259 -30.90 -0.28 11.52
CA ASN A 259 -30.30 -1.57 11.81
C ASN A 259 -28.79 -1.48 11.75
N PHE A 260 -28.14 -1.52 12.92
CA PHE A 260 -26.70 -1.43 13.12
C PHE A 260 -26.01 -2.80 13.25
N ILE A 261 -26.79 -3.88 13.18
CA ILE A 261 -26.29 -5.24 13.46
C ILE A 261 -26.14 -6.04 12.16
N ASP A 262 -27.22 -6.09 11.38
CA ASP A 262 -27.29 -6.92 10.18
C ASP A 262 -27.78 -6.11 8.97
N PRO A 263 -27.29 -6.42 7.76
CA PRO A 263 -27.82 -5.86 6.52
C PRO A 263 -29.31 -6.20 6.33
N VAL A 264 -30.07 -5.25 5.82
CA VAL A 264 -31.46 -5.41 5.41
C VAL A 264 -31.53 -5.40 3.90
N ILE A 265 -32.09 -6.44 3.29
CA ILE A 265 -32.29 -6.52 1.84
C ILE A 265 -33.40 -5.54 1.43
N ILE A 266 -33.06 -4.57 0.59
CA ILE A 266 -33.98 -3.54 0.07
C ILE A 266 -34.60 -3.99 -1.24
N VAL A 267 -33.76 -4.49 -2.17
CA VAL A 267 -34.19 -5.15 -3.42
C VAL A 267 -33.76 -6.61 -3.34
N SER A 268 -34.72 -7.53 -3.32
CA SER A 268 -34.43 -8.95 -3.18
C SER A 268 -33.95 -9.59 -4.48
N GLN A 269 -33.33 -10.79 -4.36
CA GLN A 269 -32.92 -11.57 -5.51
C GLN A 269 -34.11 -11.96 -6.42
N GLU A 270 -35.28 -12.18 -5.84
CA GLU A 270 -36.52 -12.48 -6.57
C GLU A 270 -37.00 -11.27 -7.36
N GLU A 271 -36.97 -10.07 -6.73
CA GLU A 271 -37.29 -8.80 -7.42
C GLU A 271 -36.32 -8.52 -8.55
N ALA A 272 -35.00 -8.76 -8.35
CA ALA A 272 -34.00 -8.63 -9.40
C ALA A 272 -34.23 -9.61 -10.56
N LYS A 273 -34.53 -10.87 -10.28
CA LYS A 273 -34.90 -11.86 -11.31
C LYS A 273 -36.15 -11.48 -12.07
N GLU A 274 -37.14 -10.84 -11.44
CA GLU A 274 -38.33 -10.36 -12.12
C GLU A 274 -37.98 -9.19 -13.06
N ASN A 275 -37.19 -8.23 -12.61
CA ASN A 275 -36.68 -7.13 -13.45
C ASN A 275 -35.86 -7.60 -14.67
N GLU A 276 -35.22 -8.78 -14.58
CA GLU A 276 -34.43 -9.33 -15.68
C GLU A 276 -35.26 -9.90 -16.84
N LYS A 277 -36.54 -10.25 -16.62
CA LYS A 277 -37.37 -10.99 -17.61
C LYS A 277 -37.75 -10.19 -18.84
N GLU A 278 -38.19 -8.94 -18.64
CA GLU A 278 -38.65 -8.05 -19.71
C GLU A 278 -37.95 -6.71 -19.63
N LYS A 279 -37.42 -6.22 -20.75
CA LYS A 279 -36.75 -4.91 -20.82
C LYS A 279 -37.79 -3.79 -20.95
N SER A 280 -37.88 -2.96 -19.94
CA SER A 280 -38.77 -1.80 -19.97
C SER A 280 -38.32 -0.78 -21.01
N LYS A 281 -39.23 -0.31 -21.85
CA LYS A 281 -39.02 0.84 -22.74
C LYS A 281 -39.30 2.19 -22.05
N LEU A 282 -39.96 2.16 -20.88
CA LEU A 282 -40.18 3.33 -20.07
C LEU A 282 -38.87 3.68 -19.34
N LYS A 283 -38.71 4.97 -19.06
CA LYS A 283 -37.56 5.50 -18.31
C LYS A 283 -38.04 6.14 -17.01
N LYS A 284 -37.17 6.18 -16.01
CA LYS A 284 -37.33 6.96 -14.80
C LYS A 284 -36.02 7.67 -14.45
N THR A 285 -36.12 8.79 -13.76
CA THR A 285 -34.99 9.62 -13.38
C THR A 285 -34.72 9.49 -11.88
N TRP A 286 -33.51 9.12 -11.53
CA TRP A 286 -32.98 9.07 -10.16
C TRP A 286 -32.24 10.38 -9.89
N THR A 287 -32.53 11.05 -8.78
CA THR A 287 -31.85 12.31 -8.41
C THR A 287 -31.00 12.10 -7.17
N PHE A 288 -29.71 12.37 -7.32
CA PHE A 288 -28.73 12.31 -6.23
C PHE A 288 -28.13 13.67 -5.96
N GLU A 289 -27.83 13.94 -4.69
CA GLU A 289 -27.10 15.14 -4.26
C GLU A 289 -25.92 14.73 -3.37
N ALA A 290 -24.74 15.30 -3.66
CA ALA A 290 -23.53 15.12 -2.88
C ALA A 290 -22.95 16.49 -2.53
N LYS A 291 -22.45 16.65 -1.30
CA LYS A 291 -21.87 17.89 -0.80
C LYS A 291 -20.37 17.72 -0.61
N ASN A 292 -19.61 18.72 -1.05
CA ASN A 292 -18.17 18.80 -0.87
C ASN A 292 -17.44 17.51 -1.29
N VAL A 293 -17.72 17.02 -2.49
CA VAL A 293 -17.05 15.86 -3.12
C VAL A 293 -16.23 16.33 -4.31
N ARG A 294 -15.22 15.54 -4.68
CA ARG A 294 -14.32 15.88 -5.79
C ARG A 294 -14.75 15.28 -7.12
N ASP A 295 -15.57 14.24 -7.13
CA ASP A 295 -15.98 13.50 -8.32
C ASP A 295 -17.37 12.89 -8.10
N PHE A 296 -17.90 12.24 -9.15
CA PHE A 296 -19.17 11.53 -9.13
C PHE A 296 -19.12 10.26 -9.96
N GLY A 297 -19.55 9.14 -9.39
CA GLY A 297 -19.71 7.86 -10.08
C GLY A 297 -21.08 7.28 -9.85
N TRP A 298 -21.54 6.40 -10.74
CA TRP A 298 -22.80 5.68 -10.59
C TRP A 298 -22.80 4.34 -11.28
N ALA A 299 -23.71 3.47 -10.88
CA ALA A 299 -23.95 2.17 -11.51
C ALA A 299 -25.43 1.92 -11.68
N SER A 300 -25.81 1.14 -12.70
CA SER A 300 -27.20 0.87 -13.02
C SER A 300 -27.35 -0.52 -13.61
N SER A 301 -28.35 -1.28 -13.14
CA SER A 301 -28.71 -2.57 -13.70
C SER A 301 -30.10 -3.00 -13.23
N ARG A 302 -30.80 -3.79 -14.04
CA ARG A 302 -31.98 -4.54 -13.60
C ARG A 302 -31.63 -5.78 -12.77
N LYS A 303 -30.34 -6.20 -12.80
CA LYS A 303 -29.81 -7.38 -12.09
C LYS A 303 -29.51 -7.09 -10.59
N PHE A 304 -29.57 -5.83 -10.15
CA PHE A 304 -29.11 -5.50 -8.81
C PHE A 304 -30.05 -6.00 -7.71
N ILE A 305 -29.48 -6.82 -6.83
CA ILE A 305 -29.86 -7.00 -5.45
C ILE A 305 -29.26 -5.82 -4.70
N TRP A 306 -29.99 -5.26 -3.74
CA TRP A 306 -29.52 -4.15 -2.93
C TRP A 306 -29.79 -4.42 -1.46
N ASP A 307 -28.75 -4.41 -0.65
CA ASP A 307 -28.86 -4.45 0.80
C ASP A 307 -28.10 -3.29 1.47
N ALA A 308 -28.43 -3.06 2.74
CA ALA A 308 -27.92 -1.93 3.50
C ALA A 308 -27.93 -2.16 5.01
N MET A 309 -27.02 -1.52 5.71
CA MET A 309 -27.06 -1.38 7.17
C MET A 309 -26.59 0.00 7.63
N ALA A 310 -27.03 0.39 8.83
CA ALA A 310 -26.54 1.59 9.49
C ALA A 310 -25.21 1.31 10.19
N VAL A 311 -24.35 2.32 10.22
CA VAL A 311 -23.05 2.32 10.90
C VAL A 311 -22.99 3.54 11.81
N ASP A 312 -22.65 3.34 13.06
CA ASP A 312 -22.40 4.45 13.99
C ASP A 312 -20.95 4.90 13.87
N ILE A 313 -20.75 6.17 13.50
CA ILE A 313 -19.45 6.84 13.48
C ILE A 313 -19.53 8.06 14.40
N SER A 314 -18.99 7.93 15.60
CA SER A 314 -19.00 8.99 16.62
C SER A 314 -20.37 9.64 16.84
N GLY A 315 -21.43 8.82 16.92
CA GLY A 315 -22.81 9.27 17.12
C GLY A 315 -23.54 9.72 15.86
N LYS A 316 -22.91 9.65 14.69
CA LYS A 316 -23.54 9.91 13.39
C LYS A 316 -23.88 8.61 12.68
N THR A 317 -25.09 8.51 12.14
CA THR A 317 -25.49 7.37 11.33
C THR A 317 -24.98 7.53 9.91
N VAL A 318 -24.14 6.59 9.46
CA VAL A 318 -23.66 6.45 8.09
C VAL A 318 -24.29 5.18 7.51
N MET A 319 -24.64 5.20 6.21
CA MET A 319 -25.22 4.03 5.55
C MET A 319 -24.15 3.25 4.78
N ALA A 320 -24.04 1.96 5.06
CA ALA A 320 -23.30 1.00 4.26
C ALA A 320 -24.23 0.32 3.28
N TYR A 321 -23.92 0.36 1.97
CA TYR A 321 -24.72 -0.22 0.89
C TYR A 321 -23.92 -1.23 0.07
N SER A 322 -24.60 -2.26 -0.44
CA SER A 322 -24.08 -3.14 -1.48
C SER A 322 -25.09 -3.38 -2.59
N TYR A 323 -24.60 -3.34 -3.84
CA TYR A 323 -25.36 -3.63 -5.05
C TYR A 323 -24.65 -4.70 -5.84
N TYR A 324 -25.31 -5.84 -6.10
CA TYR A 324 -24.69 -6.98 -6.75
C TYR A 324 -25.72 -7.83 -7.49
N PRO A 325 -25.32 -8.58 -8.54
CA PRO A 325 -26.18 -9.52 -9.21
C PRO A 325 -26.26 -10.85 -8.44
N LYS A 326 -27.25 -11.69 -8.76
CA LYS A 326 -27.39 -13.05 -8.21
C LYS A 326 -26.11 -13.91 -8.35
N GLU A 327 -25.31 -13.66 -9.36
CA GLU A 327 -24.02 -14.33 -9.60
C GLU A 327 -22.95 -13.97 -8.55
N GLY A 328 -23.19 -12.95 -7.73
CA GLY A 328 -22.35 -12.61 -6.56
C GLY A 328 -22.64 -13.47 -5.33
N ASN A 329 -23.83 -14.10 -5.27
CA ASN A 329 -24.26 -14.88 -4.11
C ASN A 329 -23.62 -16.29 -4.08
N PRO A 330 -23.38 -16.88 -2.88
CA PRO A 330 -23.74 -16.34 -1.56
C PRO A 330 -22.72 -15.33 -0.97
N LEU A 331 -21.57 -15.15 -1.60
CA LEU A 331 -20.42 -14.44 -1.07
C LEU A 331 -20.72 -12.95 -0.78
N TRP A 332 -21.42 -12.27 -1.69
CA TRP A 332 -21.73 -10.84 -1.57
C TRP A 332 -22.74 -10.55 -0.46
N GLU A 333 -23.82 -11.31 -0.39
CA GLU A 333 -24.84 -11.16 0.66
C GLU A 333 -24.24 -11.41 2.06
N GLN A 334 -23.32 -12.38 2.15
CA GLN A 334 -22.69 -12.72 3.42
C GLN A 334 -21.72 -11.64 3.92
N TYR A 335 -20.93 -11.03 3.03
CA TYR A 335 -19.78 -10.23 3.45
C TYR A 335 -19.83 -8.75 3.04
N SER A 336 -20.31 -8.39 1.84
CA SER A 336 -20.02 -7.09 1.24
C SER A 336 -20.39 -5.91 2.15
N THR A 337 -21.64 -5.76 2.55
CA THR A 337 -22.10 -4.64 3.37
C THR A 337 -21.48 -4.61 4.77
N ARG A 338 -21.19 -5.79 5.34
CA ARG A 338 -20.49 -5.90 6.63
C ARG A 338 -19.05 -5.41 6.52
N VAL A 339 -18.38 -5.71 5.40
CA VAL A 339 -17.02 -5.24 5.13
C VAL A 339 -16.99 -3.74 4.93
N VAL A 340 -17.97 -3.16 4.20
CA VAL A 340 -18.12 -1.69 4.09
C VAL A 340 -18.24 -1.06 5.48
N ALA A 341 -19.15 -1.58 6.32
CA ALA A 341 -19.37 -1.08 7.68
C ALA A 341 -18.11 -1.18 8.57
N HIS A 342 -17.40 -2.31 8.50
CA HIS A 342 -16.15 -2.53 9.21
C HIS A 342 -15.07 -1.53 8.76
N THR A 343 -14.89 -1.37 7.46
CA THR A 343 -13.90 -0.45 6.89
C THR A 343 -14.13 0.99 7.36
N LEU A 344 -15.38 1.47 7.32
CA LEU A 344 -15.70 2.82 7.78
C LEU A 344 -15.33 3.04 9.25
N LYS A 345 -15.55 2.04 10.12
CA LYS A 345 -15.18 2.12 11.55
C LYS A 345 -13.68 2.19 11.74
N VAL A 346 -12.94 1.23 11.16
CA VAL A 346 -11.49 1.14 11.36
C VAL A 346 -10.76 2.34 10.77
N TYR A 347 -11.08 2.73 9.54
CA TYR A 347 -10.47 3.92 8.95
C TYR A 347 -10.78 5.19 9.74
N SER A 348 -11.99 5.32 10.30
CA SER A 348 -12.33 6.47 11.15
C SER A 348 -11.51 6.52 12.43
N GLU A 349 -11.14 5.36 12.99
CA GLU A 349 -10.29 5.27 14.17
C GLU A 349 -8.85 5.76 13.90
N TYR A 350 -8.28 5.35 12.76
CA TYR A 350 -6.87 5.65 12.42
C TYR A 350 -6.66 6.95 11.65
N THR A 351 -7.73 7.60 11.16
CA THR A 351 -7.64 8.84 10.37
C THR A 351 -8.53 9.94 10.93
N ILE A 352 -9.67 10.17 10.32
CA ILE A 352 -10.72 11.11 10.75
C ILE A 352 -12.07 10.41 10.74
N ASP A 353 -13.02 10.85 11.54
CA ASP A 353 -14.39 10.36 11.44
C ASP A 353 -14.92 10.48 10.02
N TYR A 354 -15.53 9.43 9.50
CA TYR A 354 -16.13 9.46 8.17
C TYR A 354 -17.25 10.50 8.09
N ILE A 355 -17.14 11.44 7.17
CA ILE A 355 -18.00 12.63 7.13
C ILE A 355 -19.20 12.45 6.21
N TYR A 356 -19.05 11.65 5.14
CA TYR A 356 -20.10 11.45 4.15
C TYR A 356 -21.24 10.58 4.70
N PRO A 357 -22.48 10.76 4.17
CA PRO A 357 -23.67 10.07 4.71
C PRO A 357 -23.72 8.57 4.38
N GLN A 358 -22.92 8.09 3.43
CA GLN A 358 -22.94 6.71 2.97
C GLN A 358 -21.63 6.28 2.35
N ALA A 359 -21.44 4.96 2.23
CA ALA A 359 -20.47 4.32 1.37
C ALA A 359 -21.09 3.09 0.69
N THR A 360 -20.83 2.92 -0.59
CA THR A 360 -21.50 1.93 -1.44
C THR A 360 -20.50 1.04 -2.15
N SER A 361 -20.62 -0.28 -2.00
CA SER A 361 -19.89 -1.30 -2.76
C SER A 361 -20.77 -1.83 -3.90
N VAL A 362 -20.30 -1.73 -5.14
CA VAL A 362 -21.01 -2.25 -6.33
C VAL A 362 -20.21 -3.37 -6.96
N HIS A 363 -20.84 -4.50 -7.20
CA HIS A 363 -20.20 -5.62 -7.89
C HIS A 363 -19.90 -5.30 -9.35
N ALA A 364 -18.65 -5.47 -9.74
CA ALA A 364 -18.21 -5.36 -11.12
C ALA A 364 -17.08 -6.36 -11.40
N LYS A 365 -17.20 -7.18 -12.46
CA LYS A 365 -16.23 -8.23 -12.76
C LYS A 365 -14.85 -7.66 -13.08
N SER A 366 -13.81 -8.17 -12.40
CA SER A 366 -12.39 -7.90 -12.70
C SER A 366 -11.97 -6.43 -12.60
N ILE A 367 -12.56 -5.67 -11.68
CA ILE A 367 -12.19 -4.29 -11.37
C ILE A 367 -12.27 -4.04 -9.87
N GLY A 368 -11.32 -3.27 -9.34
CA GLY A 368 -11.40 -2.48 -8.14
C GLY A 368 -11.22 -1.02 -8.57
N MET A 369 -12.09 -0.12 -8.12
CA MET A 369 -12.05 1.29 -8.48
C MET A 369 -12.96 2.13 -7.58
N GLU A 370 -12.43 3.20 -7.10
CA GLU A 370 -13.02 4.12 -6.14
C GLU A 370 -13.61 5.38 -6.79
N TYR A 371 -14.66 5.89 -6.14
CA TYR A 371 -15.24 7.24 -6.33
C TYR A 371 -15.83 7.71 -4.99
N PRO A 372 -16.08 9.00 -4.78
CA PRO A 372 -16.68 9.44 -3.53
C PRO A 372 -17.97 8.69 -3.23
N MET A 373 -18.05 8.06 -2.07
CA MET A 373 -19.22 7.32 -1.57
C MET A 373 -19.63 6.08 -2.39
N ILE A 374 -18.95 5.73 -3.48
CA ILE A 374 -19.24 4.55 -4.31
C ILE A 374 -17.97 3.94 -4.86
N CYS A 375 -17.85 2.62 -4.82
CA CYS A 375 -16.74 1.91 -5.42
C CYS A 375 -17.22 0.67 -6.19
N PHE A 376 -16.41 0.22 -7.15
CA PHE A 376 -16.67 -0.95 -7.98
C PHE A 376 -15.71 -2.06 -7.58
N ASN A 377 -16.24 -3.24 -7.21
CA ASN A 377 -15.48 -4.32 -6.59
C ASN A 377 -15.66 -5.65 -7.29
N PHE A 378 -14.57 -6.37 -7.48
CA PHE A 378 -14.63 -7.75 -7.97
C PHE A 378 -14.88 -8.75 -6.83
N GLY A 379 -15.20 -9.98 -7.21
CA GLY A 379 -15.35 -11.12 -6.30
C GLY A 379 -16.61 -11.90 -6.62
N ARG A 380 -16.49 -12.90 -7.48
CA ARG A 380 -17.62 -13.75 -7.92
C ARG A 380 -17.32 -15.18 -7.58
N PRO A 381 -18.25 -15.88 -6.88
CA PRO A 381 -18.17 -17.33 -6.70
C PRO A 381 -18.18 -18.08 -8.01
N GLU A 382 -17.91 -19.37 -7.97
CA GLU A 382 -18.15 -20.28 -9.08
C GLU A 382 -19.67 -20.44 -9.32
N SER A 383 -20.06 -20.96 -10.48
CA SER A 383 -21.47 -21.09 -10.86
C SER A 383 -22.30 -22.01 -9.95
N ASP A 384 -21.65 -22.86 -9.19
CA ASP A 384 -22.24 -23.75 -8.17
C ASP A 384 -22.35 -23.09 -6.78
N GLY A 385 -21.96 -21.81 -6.65
CA GLY A 385 -21.96 -21.06 -5.41
C GLY A 385 -20.74 -21.28 -4.52
N THR A 386 -19.84 -22.19 -4.89
CA THR A 386 -18.57 -22.39 -4.16
C THR A 386 -17.55 -21.32 -4.49
N TYR A 387 -16.57 -21.11 -3.62
CA TYR A 387 -15.50 -20.17 -3.84
C TYR A 387 -14.18 -20.61 -3.20
N SER A 388 -13.10 -20.19 -3.82
CA SER A 388 -11.76 -20.42 -3.28
C SER A 388 -11.44 -19.44 -2.15
N LYS A 389 -10.47 -19.81 -1.29
CA LYS A 389 -9.89 -18.90 -0.29
C LYS A 389 -9.44 -17.57 -0.93
N ARG A 390 -8.82 -17.64 -2.12
CA ARG A 390 -8.40 -16.49 -2.88
C ARG A 390 -9.58 -15.60 -3.30
N THR A 391 -10.71 -16.18 -3.68
CA THR A 391 -11.92 -15.42 -4.06
C THR A 391 -12.51 -14.68 -2.86
N LYS A 392 -12.66 -15.37 -1.70
CA LYS A 392 -13.16 -14.77 -0.45
C LYS A 392 -12.31 -13.57 -0.03
N TYR A 393 -11.04 -13.82 0.25
CA TYR A 393 -10.17 -12.77 0.77
C TYR A 393 -9.81 -11.70 -0.29
N GLY A 394 -9.81 -12.07 -1.56
CA GLY A 394 -9.68 -11.11 -2.66
C GLY A 394 -10.85 -10.14 -2.72
N MET A 395 -12.09 -10.61 -2.53
CA MET A 395 -13.27 -9.76 -2.48
C MET A 395 -13.27 -8.86 -1.22
N ILE A 396 -13.03 -9.45 -0.05
CA ILE A 396 -12.98 -8.68 1.21
C ILE A 396 -11.89 -7.61 1.13
N GLY A 397 -10.68 -7.99 0.69
CA GLY A 397 -9.56 -7.05 0.58
C GLY A 397 -9.81 -5.92 -0.42
N VAL A 398 -10.44 -6.19 -1.57
CA VAL A 398 -10.77 -5.13 -2.53
C VAL A 398 -11.86 -4.21 -2.00
N ILE A 399 -12.87 -4.72 -1.30
CA ILE A 399 -13.91 -3.85 -0.70
C ILE A 399 -13.29 -2.95 0.38
N ILE A 400 -12.41 -3.48 1.24
CA ILE A 400 -11.68 -2.66 2.23
C ILE A 400 -10.87 -1.58 1.52
N HIS A 401 -10.15 -1.94 0.47
CA HIS A 401 -9.30 -1.02 -0.29
C HIS A 401 -10.11 0.11 -0.93
N GLU A 402 -11.12 -0.24 -1.73
CA GLU A 402 -11.89 0.75 -2.48
C GLU A 402 -12.79 1.62 -1.57
N VAL A 403 -13.32 1.09 -0.48
CA VAL A 403 -14.02 1.89 0.53
C VAL A 403 -13.04 2.79 1.29
N GLY A 404 -11.83 2.30 1.57
CA GLY A 404 -10.75 3.07 2.20
C GLY A 404 -10.36 4.32 1.41
N HIS A 405 -10.42 4.27 0.09
CA HIS A 405 -10.18 5.41 -0.78
C HIS A 405 -11.12 6.60 -0.54
N ASN A 406 -12.25 6.42 0.12
CA ASN A 406 -13.05 7.57 0.57
C ASN A 406 -12.26 8.52 1.49
N PHE A 407 -11.24 8.00 2.20
CA PHE A 407 -10.34 8.78 3.05
C PHE A 407 -9.13 9.30 2.25
N PHE A 408 -8.45 8.43 1.51
CA PHE A 408 -7.33 8.72 0.61
C PHE A 408 -7.67 8.19 -0.79
N PRO A 409 -7.95 8.98 -1.82
CA PRO A 409 -7.78 10.42 -1.93
C PRO A 409 -9.11 11.23 -1.85
N MET A 410 -10.28 10.61 -1.61
CA MET A 410 -11.56 11.33 -1.79
C MET A 410 -11.78 12.46 -0.78
N ILE A 411 -11.25 12.35 0.44
CA ILE A 411 -11.27 13.41 1.46
C ILE A 411 -9.90 14.10 1.53
N ILE A 412 -8.80 13.35 1.59
CA ILE A 412 -7.44 13.88 1.62
C ILE A 412 -6.90 13.84 0.20
N ASN A 413 -7.17 14.88 -0.58
CA ASN A 413 -7.14 14.91 -2.04
C ASN A 413 -5.75 15.22 -2.58
N SER A 414 -4.83 14.22 -2.55
CA SER A 414 -3.51 14.32 -3.16
C SER A 414 -3.54 14.34 -4.68
N ASP A 415 -2.46 14.81 -5.31
CA ASP A 415 -2.29 14.77 -6.77
C ASP A 415 -1.83 13.40 -7.23
N GLU A 416 -2.77 12.56 -7.64
CA GLU A 416 -2.53 11.20 -8.13
C GLU A 416 -1.84 11.17 -9.50
N ARG A 417 -1.90 12.25 -10.28
CA ARG A 417 -1.14 12.40 -11.54
C ARG A 417 0.36 12.43 -11.31
N GLN A 418 0.78 12.90 -10.14
CA GLN A 418 2.19 13.01 -9.76
C GLN A 418 2.62 11.89 -8.81
N TRP A 419 1.83 11.63 -7.76
CA TRP A 419 2.23 10.81 -6.62
C TRP A 419 1.16 9.76 -6.26
N THR A 420 1.05 8.71 -7.07
CA THR A 420 0.11 7.60 -6.84
C THR A 420 0.28 6.97 -5.44
N TRP A 421 1.47 6.99 -4.86
CA TRP A 421 1.69 6.40 -3.55
C TRP A 421 0.95 7.11 -2.40
N MET A 422 0.61 8.39 -2.56
CA MET A 422 -0.15 9.15 -1.54
C MET A 422 -1.63 8.76 -1.52
N ASP A 423 -2.11 8.21 -2.60
CA ASP A 423 -3.40 7.58 -2.77
C ASP A 423 -3.31 6.10 -2.37
N GLU A 424 -2.71 5.29 -3.20
CA GLU A 424 -2.68 3.84 -3.11
C GLU A 424 -1.85 3.32 -1.92
N GLY A 425 -0.74 3.98 -1.63
CA GLY A 425 0.17 3.54 -0.58
C GLY A 425 -0.35 3.83 0.82
N LEU A 426 -0.89 5.03 1.06
CA LEU A 426 -1.49 5.40 2.35
C LEU A 426 -2.75 4.54 2.60
N ASN A 427 -3.56 4.36 1.56
CA ASN A 427 -4.74 3.51 1.64
C ASN A 427 -4.37 2.04 1.92
N THR A 428 -3.38 1.46 1.20
CA THR A 428 -2.92 0.08 1.42
C THR A 428 -2.37 -0.14 2.84
N PHE A 429 -1.76 0.89 3.44
CA PHE A 429 -1.29 0.82 4.82
C PHE A 429 -2.47 0.63 5.79
N VAL A 430 -3.52 1.46 5.70
CA VAL A 430 -4.70 1.34 6.58
C VAL A 430 -5.52 0.09 6.24
N GLN A 431 -5.58 -0.30 4.96
CA GLN A 431 -6.18 -1.56 4.53
C GLN A 431 -5.57 -2.75 5.28
N TYR A 432 -4.25 -2.82 5.42
CA TYR A 432 -3.60 -3.90 6.15
C TYR A 432 -4.09 -3.99 7.60
N ILE A 433 -4.18 -2.85 8.30
CA ILE A 433 -4.70 -2.81 9.67
C ILE A 433 -6.15 -3.33 9.69
N THR A 434 -6.99 -2.82 8.78
CA THR A 434 -8.41 -3.19 8.66
C THR A 434 -8.60 -4.68 8.38
N GLU A 435 -7.77 -5.27 7.53
CA GLU A 435 -7.76 -6.71 7.25
C GLU A 435 -7.42 -7.54 8.49
N GLN A 436 -6.43 -7.11 9.30
CA GLN A 436 -6.05 -7.81 10.54
C GLN A 436 -7.09 -7.66 11.65
N GLU A 437 -7.87 -6.58 11.65
CA GLU A 437 -9.01 -6.42 12.57
C GLU A 437 -10.28 -7.14 12.09
N PHE A 438 -10.38 -7.48 10.81
CA PHE A 438 -11.50 -8.25 10.27
C PHE A 438 -11.44 -9.74 10.67
N GLU A 439 -10.27 -10.36 10.55
CA GLU A 439 -10.08 -11.78 10.87
C GLU A 439 -8.64 -12.03 11.35
N ARG A 440 -8.48 -12.80 12.48
CA ARG A 440 -7.14 -13.17 12.97
C ARG A 440 -6.36 -13.94 11.90
N ASN A 441 -5.10 -13.57 11.67
CA ASN A 441 -4.23 -14.14 10.65
C ASN A 441 -4.82 -13.99 9.23
N TYR A 442 -5.53 -12.88 8.98
CA TYR A 442 -6.00 -12.55 7.64
C TYR A 442 -4.83 -12.64 6.64
N PRO A 443 -4.97 -13.35 5.51
CA PRO A 443 -3.87 -13.56 4.56
C PRO A 443 -3.59 -12.30 3.74
N SER A 444 -3.18 -11.24 4.39
CA SER A 444 -2.87 -9.95 3.76
C SER A 444 -1.80 -10.09 2.69
N ARG A 445 -2.09 -9.55 1.53
CA ARG A 445 -1.16 -9.61 0.40
C ARG A 445 -0.03 -8.58 0.51
N ARG A 446 -0.29 -7.46 1.18
CA ARG A 446 0.63 -6.32 1.36
C ARG A 446 0.65 -5.92 2.82
N GLY A 447 1.66 -5.18 3.24
CA GLY A 447 1.80 -4.70 4.61
C GLY A 447 2.98 -5.33 5.34
N PRO A 448 3.00 -6.65 5.61
CA PRO A 448 4.13 -7.29 6.28
C PRO A 448 5.45 -7.11 5.50
N PRO A 449 6.56 -6.80 6.20
CA PRO A 449 7.85 -6.51 5.56
C PRO A 449 8.36 -7.62 4.63
N ASN A 450 8.19 -8.88 4.99
CA ASN A 450 8.62 -10.01 4.18
C ASN A 450 7.89 -10.14 2.82
N ASN A 451 6.72 -9.54 2.66
CA ASN A 451 5.95 -9.61 1.41
C ASN A 451 6.52 -8.75 0.28
N ILE A 452 7.38 -7.74 0.59
CA ILE A 452 8.01 -6.86 -0.41
C ILE A 452 9.43 -7.29 -0.80
N VAL A 453 10.02 -8.24 -0.07
CA VAL A 453 11.41 -8.69 -0.23
C VAL A 453 11.73 -9.11 -1.66
N GLU A 454 10.87 -9.92 -2.29
CA GLU A 454 11.09 -10.39 -3.66
C GLU A 454 11.14 -9.26 -4.70
N TYR A 455 10.35 -8.20 -4.48
CA TYR A 455 10.43 -6.99 -5.31
C TYR A 455 11.71 -6.21 -5.04
N MET A 456 12.05 -5.98 -3.77
CA MET A 456 13.19 -5.14 -3.38
C MET A 456 14.54 -5.73 -3.77
N LYS A 457 14.71 -7.06 -3.75
CA LYS A 457 15.93 -7.73 -4.20
C LYS A 457 16.05 -7.87 -5.73
N GLY A 458 14.98 -7.56 -6.47
CA GLY A 458 14.94 -7.70 -7.92
C GLY A 458 15.93 -6.81 -8.67
N ASP A 459 16.00 -7.00 -9.99
CA ASP A 459 16.82 -6.16 -10.86
C ASP A 459 16.46 -4.68 -10.73
N LYS A 460 17.43 -3.86 -10.36
CA LYS A 460 17.24 -2.43 -10.12
C LYS A 460 16.84 -1.64 -11.37
N SER A 461 17.13 -2.15 -12.56
CA SER A 461 16.65 -1.57 -13.83
C SER A 461 15.14 -1.70 -14.02
N GLY A 462 14.50 -2.65 -13.32
CA GLY A 462 13.07 -2.90 -13.31
C GLY A 462 12.32 -2.30 -12.12
N ILE A 463 12.97 -1.47 -11.30
CA ILE A 463 12.42 -0.89 -10.08
C ILE A 463 12.54 0.64 -10.14
N SER A 464 11.47 1.34 -9.75
CA SER A 464 11.47 2.81 -9.63
C SER A 464 11.44 3.23 -8.15
N PRO A 465 12.01 4.39 -7.75
CA PRO A 465 11.74 5.00 -6.46
C PRO A 465 10.24 5.26 -6.26
N ILE A 466 9.76 5.27 -5.02
CA ILE A 466 8.33 5.58 -4.72
C ILE A 466 7.95 6.98 -5.24
N MET A 467 8.86 7.95 -5.15
CA MET A 467 8.66 9.34 -5.61
C MET A 467 8.68 9.51 -7.14
N THR A 468 8.65 8.42 -7.90
CA THR A 468 8.56 8.48 -9.36
C THR A 468 7.18 8.96 -9.79
N ASN A 469 7.13 9.81 -10.83
CA ASN A 469 5.88 10.24 -11.45
C ASN A 469 5.03 9.05 -11.91
N SER A 470 3.73 9.12 -11.71
CA SER A 470 2.76 8.03 -11.89
C SER A 470 2.83 7.34 -13.26
N GLU A 471 3.03 8.09 -14.34
CA GLU A 471 3.12 7.51 -15.70
C GLU A 471 4.46 6.79 -15.97
N SER A 472 5.49 7.02 -15.15
CA SER A 472 6.85 6.47 -15.30
C SER A 472 7.14 5.31 -14.36
N ILE A 473 6.21 4.90 -13.53
CA ILE A 473 6.40 3.84 -12.53
C ILE A 473 6.59 2.48 -13.20
N LEU A 474 7.67 1.79 -12.83
CA LEU A 474 7.89 0.38 -13.13
C LEU A 474 7.28 -0.50 -12.02
N GLN A 475 6.69 -1.65 -12.40
CA GLN A 475 6.02 -2.56 -11.46
C GLN A 475 5.03 -1.86 -10.54
N PHE A 476 4.07 -1.17 -11.13
CA PHE A 476 3.11 -0.25 -10.50
C PHE A 476 2.54 -0.75 -9.16
N GLY A 477 2.02 -1.99 -9.11
CA GLY A 477 1.41 -2.56 -7.90
C GLY A 477 2.39 -2.77 -6.73
N ASN A 478 3.68 -2.97 -6.99
CA ASN A 478 4.69 -3.07 -5.94
C ASN A 478 5.18 -1.68 -5.50
N ASN A 479 5.36 -0.78 -6.47
CA ASN A 479 5.88 0.57 -6.21
C ASN A 479 4.86 1.47 -5.50
N ALA A 480 3.65 1.59 -6.04
CA ALA A 480 2.65 2.53 -5.54
C ALA A 480 1.89 2.02 -4.30
N TYR A 481 1.71 0.71 -4.18
CA TYR A 481 0.95 0.05 -3.10
C TYR A 481 1.84 -0.62 -2.06
N GLY A 482 2.61 -1.63 -2.49
CA GLY A 482 3.30 -2.55 -1.60
C GLY A 482 4.44 -1.91 -0.82
N LYS A 483 5.37 -1.26 -1.51
CA LYS A 483 6.57 -0.67 -0.89
C LYS A 483 6.24 0.47 0.07
N PRO A 484 5.37 1.45 -0.27
CA PRO A 484 5.00 2.50 0.68
C PRO A 484 4.21 1.97 1.88
N ALA A 485 3.26 1.06 1.70
CA ALA A 485 2.53 0.45 2.80
C ALA A 485 3.46 -0.33 3.75
N THR A 486 4.44 -1.06 3.22
CA THR A 486 5.46 -1.74 4.01
C THR A 486 6.33 -0.73 4.77
N ALA A 487 6.77 0.36 4.11
CA ALA A 487 7.55 1.41 4.76
C ALA A 487 6.79 2.00 5.96
N LEU A 488 5.51 2.32 5.79
CA LEU A 488 4.68 2.86 6.87
C LEU A 488 4.46 1.86 8.02
N ASN A 489 4.29 0.57 7.71
CA ASN A 489 4.23 -0.47 8.74
C ASN A 489 5.54 -0.59 9.52
N ILE A 490 6.69 -0.51 8.84
CA ILE A 490 8.00 -0.50 9.51
C ILE A 490 8.15 0.73 10.41
N LEU A 491 7.72 1.90 9.95
CA LEU A 491 7.70 3.11 10.80
C LEU A 491 6.85 2.90 12.05
N ARG A 492 5.63 2.36 11.87
CA ARG A 492 4.67 2.13 12.94
C ARG A 492 5.14 1.09 13.96
N GLU A 493 5.64 -0.05 13.49
CA GLU A 493 5.97 -1.19 14.37
C GLU A 493 7.40 -1.12 14.94
N THR A 494 8.36 -0.57 14.18
CA THR A 494 9.80 -0.75 14.46
C THR A 494 10.51 0.55 14.78
N VAL A 495 10.19 1.66 14.08
CA VAL A 495 10.95 2.91 14.22
C VAL A 495 10.32 3.85 15.25
N MET A 496 9.02 4.13 15.14
CA MET A 496 8.31 5.11 15.97
C MET A 496 7.54 4.48 17.13
N GLY A 497 7.04 3.24 16.94
CA GLY A 497 6.04 2.62 17.81
C GLY A 497 4.61 3.07 17.43
N ARG A 498 3.64 2.19 17.73
CA ARG A 498 2.24 2.35 17.29
C ARG A 498 1.61 3.66 17.74
N GLU A 499 1.71 3.96 19.04
CA GLU A 499 1.06 5.13 19.63
C GLU A 499 1.50 6.44 18.97
N LEU A 500 2.80 6.63 18.82
CA LEU A 500 3.36 7.86 18.26
C LEU A 500 3.13 7.97 16.75
N PHE A 501 3.22 6.85 16.03
CA PHE A 501 2.92 6.82 14.60
C PHE A 501 1.44 7.11 14.34
N ASP A 502 0.53 6.43 15.04
CA ASP A 502 -0.92 6.56 14.84
C ASP A 502 -1.37 8.00 15.15
N TYR A 503 -0.83 8.62 16.21
CA TYR A 503 -1.05 10.05 16.50
C TYR A 503 -0.59 10.97 15.35
N SER A 504 0.62 10.73 14.81
CA SER A 504 1.17 11.57 13.74
C SER A 504 0.39 11.40 12.42
N PHE A 505 0.00 10.16 12.11
CA PHE A 505 -0.78 9.86 10.91
C PHE A 505 -2.21 10.44 10.98
N LYS A 506 -2.83 10.40 12.15
CA LYS A 506 -4.11 11.06 12.41
C LYS A 506 -4.00 12.58 12.29
N THR A 507 -2.93 13.17 12.83
CA THR A 507 -2.63 14.60 12.69
C THR A 507 -2.53 15.02 11.22
N TYR A 508 -1.85 14.21 10.38
CA TYR A 508 -1.81 14.46 8.94
C TYR A 508 -3.21 14.42 8.31
N SER A 509 -4.01 13.42 8.65
CA SER A 509 -5.36 13.28 8.13
C SER A 509 -6.27 14.45 8.51
N GLU A 510 -6.18 14.94 9.75
CA GLU A 510 -6.93 16.11 10.25
C GLU A 510 -6.48 17.42 9.58
N ARG A 511 -5.18 17.63 9.42
CA ARG A 511 -4.62 18.85 8.78
C ARG A 511 -5.06 18.97 7.32
N TRP A 512 -5.14 17.85 6.61
CA TRP A 512 -5.32 17.82 5.16
C TRP A 512 -6.69 17.32 4.70
N ALA A 513 -7.63 17.08 5.61
CA ALA A 513 -9.02 16.78 5.25
C ALA A 513 -9.59 17.89 4.36
N PHE A 514 -10.19 17.51 3.23
CA PHE A 514 -10.74 18.39 2.19
C PHE A 514 -9.75 19.41 1.61
N LYS A 515 -8.48 19.01 1.51
CA LYS A 515 -7.39 19.81 0.96
C LYS A 515 -6.52 18.98 0.03
N HIS A 516 -5.54 19.63 -0.60
CA HIS A 516 -4.62 19.04 -1.57
C HIS A 516 -3.19 18.95 -1.01
N PRO A 517 -2.84 17.91 -0.23
CA PRO A 517 -1.49 17.73 0.30
C PRO A 517 -0.50 17.31 -0.79
N THR A 518 0.77 17.59 -0.53
CA THR A 518 1.92 17.09 -1.28
C THR A 518 2.75 16.12 -0.42
N PRO A 519 3.70 15.37 -0.99
CA PRO A 519 4.62 14.54 -0.21
C PRO A 519 5.33 15.30 0.91
N ALA A 520 5.75 16.53 0.65
CA ALA A 520 6.41 17.38 1.65
C ALA A 520 5.51 17.65 2.87
N ASP A 521 4.22 17.83 2.66
CA ASP A 521 3.25 18.06 3.73
C ASP A 521 3.09 16.82 4.61
N PHE A 522 3.11 15.63 4.01
CA PHE A 522 3.08 14.36 4.72
C PHE A 522 4.36 14.17 5.55
N PHE A 523 5.53 14.25 4.93
CA PHE A 523 6.81 14.03 5.62
C PHE A 523 6.99 14.99 6.78
N ARG A 524 6.78 16.28 6.56
CA ARG A 524 6.87 17.30 7.60
C ARG A 524 5.86 17.12 8.73
N THR A 525 4.62 16.72 8.40
CA THR A 525 3.62 16.45 9.44
C THR A 525 4.02 15.29 10.33
N MET A 526 4.52 14.20 9.74
CA MET A 526 4.97 13.03 10.51
C MET A 526 6.11 13.40 11.47
N GLU A 527 7.05 14.22 11.05
CA GLU A 527 8.17 14.67 11.89
C GLU A 527 7.74 15.72 12.93
N ASP A 528 6.93 16.70 12.55
CA ASP A 528 6.42 17.73 13.45
C ASP A 528 5.58 17.16 14.59
N ALA A 529 4.70 16.23 14.28
CA ALA A 529 3.82 15.62 15.27
C ALA A 529 4.54 14.62 16.19
N SER A 530 5.61 13.98 15.73
CA SER A 530 6.33 12.96 16.49
C SER A 530 7.60 13.45 17.16
N ALA A 531 8.19 14.55 16.72
CA ALA A 531 9.53 15.00 17.07
C ALA A 531 10.64 13.96 16.75
N VAL A 532 10.41 13.07 15.78
CA VAL A 532 11.36 12.08 15.28
C VAL A 532 11.97 12.58 13.98
N ASP A 533 13.31 12.60 13.87
CA ASP A 533 14.03 12.85 12.61
C ASP A 533 13.87 11.62 11.69
N LEU A 534 13.06 11.74 10.64
CA LEU A 534 12.76 10.69 9.67
C LEU A 534 13.36 10.97 8.28
N ASP A 535 14.11 12.04 8.09
CA ASP A 535 14.71 12.38 6.79
C ASP A 535 15.54 11.23 6.19
N TRP A 536 16.28 10.50 7.02
CA TRP A 536 17.02 9.31 6.61
C TRP A 536 16.11 8.22 6.06
N PHE A 537 14.94 8.04 6.67
CA PHE A 537 13.97 7.03 6.29
C PHE A 537 13.28 7.39 4.96
N TRP A 538 12.78 8.65 4.86
CA TRP A 538 12.16 9.15 3.63
C TRP A 538 13.13 9.10 2.47
N ARG A 539 14.36 9.58 2.65
CA ARG A 539 15.42 9.55 1.66
C ARG A 539 15.68 8.15 1.13
N GLY A 540 15.84 7.18 2.01
CA GLY A 540 16.12 5.80 1.64
C GLY A 540 14.95 5.10 0.97
N TRP A 541 13.81 5.03 1.66
CA TRP A 541 12.64 4.27 1.20
C TRP A 541 11.94 4.89 0.01
N PHE A 542 11.81 6.23 -0.05
CA PHE A 542 10.98 6.92 -1.04
C PHE A 542 11.77 7.42 -2.25
N TYR A 543 13.03 7.84 -2.07
CA TYR A 543 13.81 8.47 -3.14
C TYR A 543 14.83 7.54 -3.81
N THR A 544 15.05 6.33 -3.28
CA THR A 544 16.03 5.38 -3.85
C THR A 544 15.44 4.02 -4.20
N ASN A 545 16.22 3.23 -4.96
CA ASN A 545 15.97 1.81 -5.23
C ASN A 545 16.77 0.89 -4.29
N ASP A 546 17.36 1.44 -3.24
CA ASP A 546 18.06 0.65 -2.22
C ASP A 546 17.10 -0.33 -1.53
N HIS A 547 17.67 -1.34 -0.90
CA HIS A 547 16.92 -2.35 -0.16
C HIS A 547 17.60 -2.62 1.19
N VAL A 548 16.93 -3.33 2.06
CA VAL A 548 17.50 -3.76 3.32
C VAL A 548 18.26 -5.06 3.12
N ASP A 549 19.55 -5.07 3.41
CA ASP A 549 20.41 -6.25 3.54
C ASP A 549 21.53 -5.86 4.52
N ILE A 550 21.32 -6.16 5.79
CA ILE A 550 22.26 -5.92 6.86
C ILE A 550 22.86 -7.25 7.29
N SER A 551 24.18 -7.37 7.20
CA SER A 551 24.92 -8.59 7.51
C SER A 551 25.53 -8.53 8.91
N LEU A 552 25.43 -9.61 9.66
CA LEU A 552 26.24 -9.89 10.85
C LEU A 552 27.52 -10.62 10.40
N ASP A 553 28.56 -9.85 10.09
CA ASP A 553 29.77 -10.38 9.45
C ASP A 553 30.61 -11.23 10.41
N LYS A 554 30.75 -10.76 11.66
CA LYS A 554 31.63 -11.38 12.64
C LYS A 554 31.20 -11.10 14.07
N VAL A 555 31.36 -12.11 14.92
CA VAL A 555 31.26 -12.00 16.36
C VAL A 555 32.63 -12.38 16.95
N ASN A 556 33.28 -11.43 17.59
CA ASN A 556 34.51 -11.62 18.33
C ASN A 556 34.17 -11.68 19.82
N TRP A 557 34.62 -12.73 20.46
CA TRP A 557 34.43 -12.92 21.90
C TRP A 557 35.75 -12.78 22.65
N PHE A 558 35.77 -11.97 23.67
CA PHE A 558 36.95 -11.68 24.50
C PHE A 558 36.59 -11.90 25.98
N LYS A 559 37.60 -12.33 26.71
CA LYS A 559 37.64 -12.31 28.18
C LYS A 559 38.86 -11.51 28.62
N ILE A 560 38.77 -10.97 29.83
CA ILE A 560 39.89 -10.25 30.42
C ILE A 560 41.01 -11.26 30.74
N ASN A 561 42.22 -10.94 30.34
CA ASN A 561 43.44 -11.64 30.81
C ASN A 561 43.71 -11.14 32.23
N THR A 562 43.66 -12.03 33.20
CA THR A 562 43.80 -11.69 34.62
C THR A 562 45.22 -11.33 35.03
N GLY A 563 46.21 -11.64 34.16
CA GLY A 563 47.63 -11.57 34.49
C GLY A 563 48.11 -12.59 35.54
N ASN A 564 47.18 -13.38 36.10
CA ASN A 564 47.51 -14.42 37.09
C ASN A 564 48.19 -15.59 36.34
N PRO A 565 49.51 -15.90 36.64
CA PRO A 565 50.24 -16.89 35.90
C PRO A 565 49.67 -18.31 36.02
N GLU A 566 49.06 -18.71 37.15
CA GLU A 566 48.43 -20.01 37.27
C GLU A 566 47.20 -20.16 36.38
N ILE A 567 46.38 -19.11 36.29
CA ILE A 567 45.18 -19.09 35.44
C ILE A 567 45.56 -19.03 33.97
N GLU A 568 46.40 -18.08 33.59
CA GLU A 568 46.73 -17.83 32.19
C GLU A 568 47.62 -18.95 31.59
N ASN A 569 48.51 -19.55 32.37
CA ASN A 569 49.30 -20.72 31.93
C ASN A 569 48.40 -21.94 31.75
N THR A 570 47.39 -22.15 32.62
CA THR A 570 46.42 -23.22 32.42
C THR A 570 45.59 -23.03 31.17
N ILE A 571 45.12 -21.80 30.92
CA ILE A 571 44.37 -21.45 29.66
C ILE A 571 45.26 -21.70 28.44
N SER A 572 46.49 -21.20 28.45
CA SER A 572 47.46 -21.36 27.37
C SER A 572 47.80 -22.80 27.06
N LYS A 573 47.94 -23.63 28.11
CA LYS A 573 48.14 -25.07 28.01
C LYS A 573 46.98 -25.77 27.31
N ASN A 574 45.75 -25.47 27.74
CA ASN A 574 44.54 -26.02 27.16
C ASN A 574 44.38 -25.59 25.70
N GLN A 575 44.74 -24.35 25.38
CA GLN A 575 44.72 -23.87 23.98
C GLN A 575 45.73 -24.58 23.09
N GLU A 576 46.95 -24.81 23.58
CA GLU A 576 47.98 -25.53 22.83
C GLU A 576 47.63 -27.02 22.65
N GLU A 577 47.02 -27.67 23.68
CA GLU A 577 46.56 -29.05 23.58
C GLU A 577 45.46 -29.24 22.54
N ASN A 578 44.51 -28.28 22.46
CA ASN A 578 43.39 -28.29 21.52
C ASN A 578 43.71 -27.72 20.12
N LYS A 579 44.91 -27.23 19.90
CA LYS A 579 45.36 -26.64 18.64
C LYS A 579 45.30 -27.66 17.52
N LYS A 580 44.69 -27.30 16.40
CA LYS A 580 44.70 -28.11 15.18
C LYS A 580 46.13 -28.25 14.66
N ARG A 581 46.60 -29.47 14.58
CA ARG A 581 47.97 -29.78 14.11
C ARG A 581 47.96 -30.40 12.71
N TYR A 582 49.06 -30.21 11.97
CA TYR A 582 49.24 -30.87 10.69
C TYR A 582 49.10 -32.38 10.84
N ILE A 583 48.35 -33.02 9.93
CA ILE A 583 48.01 -34.45 10.01
C ILE A 583 49.22 -35.37 10.19
N GLY A 584 50.39 -35.01 9.64
CA GLY A 584 51.66 -35.75 9.79
C GLY A 584 52.06 -35.88 11.26
N ILE A 585 51.86 -34.82 12.09
CA ILE A 585 52.20 -34.86 13.51
C ILE A 585 51.31 -35.90 14.24
N SER A 586 50.03 -35.97 13.90
CA SER A 586 49.07 -36.94 14.48
C SER A 586 49.45 -38.39 14.01
N ARG A 587 49.83 -38.55 12.77
CA ARG A 587 50.28 -39.84 12.23
C ARG A 587 51.61 -40.32 12.83
N ASN A 588 52.54 -39.40 13.09
CA ASN A 588 53.82 -39.71 13.73
C ASN A 588 53.63 -40.30 15.13
N LYS A 589 52.64 -39.84 15.89
CA LYS A 589 52.31 -40.40 17.23
C LYS A 589 52.01 -41.91 17.19
N SER A 590 51.51 -42.43 16.07
CA SER A 590 51.18 -43.84 15.90
C SER A 590 52.26 -44.62 15.13
N SER A 591 53.00 -43.95 14.23
CA SER A 591 54.01 -44.62 13.37
C SER A 591 55.40 -44.64 13.97
N ILE A 592 55.78 -43.64 14.77
CA ILE A 592 57.12 -43.60 15.43
C ILE A 592 56.92 -44.26 16.81
N LYS A 593 57.54 -45.44 16.96
CA LYS A 593 57.46 -46.23 18.20
C LYS A 593 58.22 -45.59 19.37
N LYS A 594 59.40 -45.08 19.13
CA LYS A 594 60.20 -44.29 20.10
C LYS A 594 61.09 -43.30 19.33
N THR A 595 61.22 -42.11 19.90
CA THR A 595 62.14 -41.06 19.44
C THR A 595 63.49 -41.22 20.04
N ILE A 596 64.52 -40.49 19.56
CA ILE A 596 65.86 -40.53 20.10
C ILE A 596 65.91 -40.14 21.59
N THR A 597 65.18 -39.10 21.96
CA THR A 597 65.05 -38.61 23.37
C THR A 597 64.35 -39.60 24.30
N GLU A 598 63.61 -40.59 23.77
CA GLU A 598 62.97 -41.65 24.53
C GLU A 598 63.82 -42.90 24.61
N ILE A 599 64.94 -42.96 23.88
CA ILE A 599 65.90 -44.09 23.79
C ILE A 599 67.25 -43.78 24.47
N ASP A 600 67.69 -42.51 24.31
CA ASP A 600 69.05 -42.09 24.74
C ASP A 600 68.91 -40.87 25.68
N ASP A 601 69.14 -41.12 26.96
CA ASP A 601 69.12 -40.16 28.03
C ASP A 601 70.14 -39.02 27.85
N GLN A 602 71.24 -39.23 27.08
CA GLN A 602 72.19 -38.17 26.80
C GLN A 602 71.67 -37.13 25.80
N SER A 603 70.61 -37.44 25.11
CA SER A 603 69.89 -36.52 24.21
C SER A 603 68.86 -35.65 24.93
N ILE A 604 68.73 -35.78 26.25
CA ILE A 604 67.82 -35.00 27.07
C ILE A 604 68.55 -33.77 27.61
N ASP A 605 67.98 -32.60 27.34
CA ASP A 605 68.44 -31.31 27.89
C ASP A 605 67.36 -30.54 28.59
N PHE A 606 67.69 -29.32 29.01
CA PHE A 606 66.70 -28.43 29.64
C PHE A 606 65.43 -28.27 28.80
N TYR A 607 65.54 -28.04 27.47
CA TYR A 607 64.38 -27.79 26.59
C TYR A 607 63.55 -29.05 26.32
N THR A 608 64.12 -30.24 26.45
CA THR A 608 63.39 -31.50 26.30
C THR A 608 62.41 -31.72 27.47
N THR A 609 62.72 -31.18 28.65
CA THR A 609 61.96 -31.35 29.90
C THR A 609 61.28 -30.09 30.36
N TYR A 610 61.56 -28.96 29.68
CA TYR A 610 60.98 -27.66 30.04
C TYR A 610 59.49 -27.58 29.71
N ASP A 611 58.67 -27.31 30.74
CA ASP A 611 57.24 -27.02 30.60
C ASP A 611 57.03 -25.51 30.67
N PRO A 612 56.71 -24.83 29.52
CA PRO A 612 56.50 -23.40 29.47
C PRO A 612 55.22 -22.91 30.18
N PHE A 613 54.39 -23.86 30.59
CA PHE A 613 53.12 -23.53 31.28
C PHE A 613 53.21 -23.76 32.80
N LYS A 614 54.39 -24.13 33.31
CA LYS A 614 54.62 -24.30 34.74
C LYS A 614 54.96 -22.97 35.40
N THR A 615 54.09 -22.49 36.28
CA THR A 615 54.32 -21.27 37.04
C THR A 615 55.49 -21.43 37.97
N ASN A 616 56.33 -20.43 38.11
CA ASN A 616 57.48 -20.37 39.02
C ASN A 616 57.33 -19.12 39.92
N ILE A 617 58.22 -19.04 40.93
CA ILE A 617 58.20 -18.00 41.98
C ILE A 617 58.38 -16.57 41.39
N LEU A 618 59.12 -16.42 40.31
CA LEU A 618 59.31 -15.10 39.67
C LEU A 618 58.03 -14.63 38.96
N ASP A 619 57.27 -15.56 38.35
CA ASP A 619 56.00 -15.24 37.74
C ASP A 619 55.00 -14.76 38.78
N GLU A 620 55.01 -15.38 39.99
CA GLU A 620 54.16 -14.94 41.13
C GLU A 620 54.60 -13.59 41.70
N GLU A 621 55.90 -13.32 41.81
CA GLU A 621 56.46 -12.07 42.27
C GLU A 621 56.07 -10.92 41.30
N ASP A 622 56.21 -11.12 40.02
CA ASP A 622 55.85 -10.15 38.99
C ASP A 622 54.32 -9.89 38.98
N TYR A 623 53.50 -10.91 39.13
CA TYR A 623 52.05 -10.76 39.28
C TYR A 623 51.68 -9.96 40.55
N ASN A 624 52.28 -10.29 41.71
CA ASN A 624 52.03 -9.55 42.96
C ASN A 624 52.43 -8.06 42.85
N LYS A 625 53.51 -7.79 42.16
CA LYS A 625 53.95 -6.41 41.85
C LYS A 625 52.99 -5.67 40.97
N TYR A 626 52.46 -6.34 39.94
CA TYR A 626 51.42 -5.82 39.03
C TYR A 626 50.12 -5.46 39.84
N ILE A 627 49.58 -6.41 40.60
CA ILE A 627 48.36 -6.19 41.42
C ILE A 627 48.53 -5.07 42.45
N LYS A 628 49.72 -4.94 43.05
CA LYS A 628 50.00 -3.85 44.03
C LYS A 628 49.92 -2.45 43.44
N ASN A 629 50.13 -2.32 42.13
CA ASN A 629 50.06 -1.02 41.42
C ASN A 629 48.66 -0.66 40.96
N LEU A 630 47.65 -1.55 41.11
CA LEU A 630 46.27 -1.31 40.70
C LEU A 630 45.47 -0.71 41.87
N ASP A 631 44.53 0.20 41.51
CA ASP A 631 43.51 0.63 42.46
C ASP A 631 42.41 -0.44 42.67
N GLU A 632 41.43 -0.18 43.56
CA GLU A 632 40.40 -1.18 43.86
C GLU A 632 39.44 -1.44 42.74
N ASP A 633 39.08 -0.40 41.93
CA ASP A 633 38.19 -0.55 40.76
C ASP A 633 38.87 -1.38 39.64
N GLU A 634 40.17 -1.15 39.40
CA GLU A 634 40.98 -1.93 38.46
C GLU A 634 41.10 -3.40 38.91
N LYS A 635 41.22 -3.68 40.20
CA LYS A 635 41.23 -5.04 40.73
C LYS A 635 39.89 -5.72 40.60
N GLU A 636 38.77 -5.00 40.77
CA GLU A 636 37.43 -5.55 40.53
C GLU A 636 37.22 -5.90 39.04
N ILE A 637 37.65 -5.04 38.11
CA ILE A 637 37.59 -5.32 36.70
C ILE A 637 38.37 -6.58 36.35
N LEU A 638 39.57 -6.80 36.86
CA LEU A 638 40.37 -8.00 36.61
C LEU A 638 39.72 -9.28 37.13
N LYS A 639 38.90 -9.19 38.20
CA LYS A 639 38.14 -10.31 38.73
C LYS A 639 36.83 -10.56 38.02
N SER A 640 36.44 -9.67 37.12
CA SER A 640 35.16 -9.76 36.40
C SER A 640 35.13 -10.96 35.48
N GLU A 641 34.11 -11.81 35.60
CA GLU A 641 33.85 -12.93 34.71
C GLU A 641 33.04 -12.53 33.47
N LYS A 642 32.86 -11.21 33.21
CA LYS A 642 32.07 -10.71 32.11
C LYS A 642 32.63 -11.12 30.73
N ASN A 643 31.69 -11.27 29.80
CA ASN A 643 31.98 -11.61 28.42
C ASN A 643 31.90 -10.32 27.57
N TYR A 644 32.90 -10.08 26.74
CA TYR A 644 32.99 -8.92 25.86
C TYR A 644 32.84 -9.39 24.44
N TYR A 645 31.76 -8.94 23.77
CA TYR A 645 31.48 -9.30 22.39
C TYR A 645 31.59 -8.08 21.49
N GLU A 646 32.43 -8.10 20.46
CA GLU A 646 32.47 -7.14 19.38
C GLU A 646 31.73 -7.75 18.19
N LEU A 647 30.60 -7.17 17.81
CA LEU A 647 29.81 -7.54 16.64
C LEU A 647 30.10 -6.55 15.50
N ASN A 648 30.37 -7.11 14.32
CA ASN A 648 30.64 -6.35 13.10
C ASN A 648 29.46 -6.48 12.15
N PHE A 649 28.95 -5.35 11.65
CA PHE A 649 27.84 -5.31 10.72
C PHE A 649 28.22 -4.57 9.45
N SER A 650 27.69 -5.06 8.30
CA SER A 650 27.75 -4.40 7.00
C SER A 650 26.37 -4.11 6.48
N ASN A 651 26.16 -2.91 5.92
CA ASN A 651 24.97 -2.55 5.17
C ASN A 651 25.23 -2.80 3.69
N ILE A 652 24.78 -3.95 3.18
CA ILE A 652 24.97 -4.41 1.80
C ILE A 652 23.94 -3.79 0.87
N GLY A 653 22.69 -3.67 1.36
CA GLY A 653 21.54 -3.25 0.56
C GLY A 653 21.40 -1.74 0.35
N GLY A 654 22.10 -0.95 1.16
CA GLY A 654 22.12 0.51 1.07
C GLY A 654 21.08 1.24 1.93
N LEU A 655 19.91 0.64 2.24
CA LEU A 655 18.98 1.22 3.22
C LEU A 655 19.55 1.09 4.63
N VAL A 656 19.60 2.21 5.36
CA VAL A 656 19.92 2.17 6.79
C VAL A 656 18.65 1.85 7.57
N MET A 657 18.79 0.97 8.58
CA MET A 657 17.68 0.50 9.42
C MET A 657 18.16 0.34 10.87
N PRO A 658 17.26 0.34 11.85
CA PRO A 658 17.59 -0.11 13.20
C PRO A 658 18.20 -1.51 13.17
N ILE A 659 19.11 -1.80 14.09
CA ILE A 659 19.66 -3.14 14.29
C ILE A 659 18.90 -3.79 15.45
N ILE A 660 18.22 -4.90 15.18
CA ILE A 660 17.48 -5.66 16.16
C ILE A 660 18.18 -6.99 16.35
N LEU A 661 18.66 -7.25 17.55
CA LEU A 661 19.42 -8.46 17.88
C LEU A 661 18.69 -9.28 18.92
N GLU A 662 18.63 -10.57 18.73
CA GLU A 662 18.31 -11.54 19.77
C GLU A 662 19.57 -12.31 20.14
N PHE A 663 19.99 -12.20 21.39
CA PHE A 663 21.02 -13.05 21.99
C PHE A 663 20.39 -14.28 22.62
N THR A 664 20.92 -15.46 22.30
CA THR A 664 20.63 -16.69 23.05
C THR A 664 21.86 -17.03 23.89
N PHE A 665 21.67 -17.21 25.18
CA PHE A 665 22.73 -17.51 26.11
C PHE A 665 22.91 -19.02 26.31
N VAL A 666 24.01 -19.40 26.98
CA VAL A 666 24.33 -20.82 27.29
C VAL A 666 23.25 -21.54 28.09
N ASP A 667 22.50 -20.80 28.91
CA ASP A 667 21.35 -21.30 29.69
C ASP A 667 20.04 -21.32 28.88
N LEU A 668 20.08 -21.07 27.59
CA LEU A 668 18.96 -21.00 26.65
C LEU A 668 17.97 -19.82 26.90
N THR A 669 18.29 -18.92 27.83
CA THR A 669 17.53 -17.65 27.93
C THR A 669 17.85 -16.74 26.75
N THR A 670 16.90 -15.84 26.39
CA THR A 670 17.07 -14.89 25.29
C THR A 670 16.92 -13.45 25.79
N GLU A 671 17.61 -12.54 25.10
CA GLU A 671 17.50 -11.09 25.29
C GLU A 671 17.43 -10.40 23.94
N VAL A 672 16.51 -9.43 23.79
CA VAL A 672 16.38 -8.63 22.55
C VAL A 672 16.91 -7.22 22.79
N VAL A 673 17.83 -6.81 21.95
CA VAL A 673 18.44 -5.47 21.95
C VAL A 673 18.04 -4.73 20.68
N ARG A 674 17.53 -3.51 20.82
CA ARG A 674 17.15 -2.62 19.72
C ARG A 674 18.10 -1.43 19.66
N ILE A 675 18.79 -1.28 18.54
CA ILE A 675 19.75 -0.19 18.31
C ILE A 675 19.17 0.72 17.23
N PRO A 676 18.96 2.01 17.54
CA PRO A 676 18.41 2.98 16.57
C PRO A 676 19.25 3.08 15.29
N ALA A 677 18.63 3.46 14.18
CA ALA A 677 19.28 3.59 12.87
C ALA A 677 20.42 4.61 12.87
N GLU A 678 20.43 5.55 13.79
CA GLU A 678 21.47 6.57 13.98
C GLU A 678 22.87 5.98 14.24
N ILE A 679 22.98 4.71 14.58
CA ILE A 679 24.28 4.04 14.68
C ILE A 679 25.06 4.12 13.36
N TRP A 680 24.36 4.24 12.23
CA TRP A 680 24.93 4.36 10.90
C TRP A 680 25.37 5.78 10.51
N LYS A 681 25.11 6.81 11.33
CA LYS A 681 25.38 8.23 11.00
C LYS A 681 26.83 8.51 10.61
N LYS A 682 27.79 7.87 11.27
CA LYS A 682 29.24 8.08 11.01
C LYS A 682 29.78 7.23 9.86
N ASN A 683 29.21 6.05 9.66
CA ASN A 683 29.56 5.14 8.58
C ASN A 683 28.33 4.31 8.19
N SER A 684 27.75 4.61 7.03
CA SER A 684 26.54 3.94 6.55
C SER A 684 26.79 2.56 5.94
N ASN A 685 28.04 2.15 5.81
CA ASN A 685 28.41 0.87 5.17
C ASN A 685 28.80 -0.20 6.17
N GLN A 686 29.57 0.18 7.22
CA GLN A 686 30.08 -0.78 8.21
C GLN A 686 30.13 -0.15 9.60
N ILE A 687 29.76 -0.91 10.58
CA ILE A 687 29.84 -0.51 12.00
C ILE A 687 30.31 -1.68 12.87
N LYS A 688 30.80 -1.31 14.05
CA LYS A 688 31.12 -2.26 15.12
C LYS A 688 30.42 -1.83 16.39
N LYS A 689 29.93 -2.80 17.16
CA LYS A 689 29.30 -2.57 18.45
C LYS A 689 29.84 -3.56 19.47
N VAL A 690 30.21 -3.04 20.65
CA VAL A 690 30.67 -3.86 21.76
C VAL A 690 29.52 -4.04 22.76
N PHE A 691 29.34 -5.27 23.23
CA PHE A 691 28.44 -5.64 24.31
C PHE A 691 29.25 -6.27 25.46
N ILE A 692 28.91 -5.92 26.69
CA ILE A 692 29.51 -6.46 27.91
C ILE A 692 28.39 -7.21 28.63
N LEU A 693 28.49 -8.52 28.70
CA LEU A 693 27.42 -9.40 29.16
C LEU A 693 27.90 -10.31 30.29
N ASP A 694 26.99 -10.63 31.20
CA ASP A 694 27.28 -11.56 32.32
C ASP A 694 27.32 -13.01 31.84
N LYS A 695 26.52 -13.34 30.81
CA LYS A 695 26.37 -14.68 30.26
C LYS A 695 27.11 -14.86 28.93
N GLU A 696 27.50 -16.06 28.65
CA GLU A 696 28.06 -16.46 27.36
C GLU A 696 26.96 -16.56 26.30
N ILE A 697 27.18 -15.96 25.11
CA ILE A 697 26.31 -16.06 23.95
C ILE A 697 26.62 -17.33 23.18
N VAL A 698 25.59 -18.13 22.87
CA VAL A 698 25.68 -19.30 21.97
C VAL A 698 25.08 -19.03 20.60
N LYS A 699 24.19 -18.03 20.47
CA LYS A 699 23.61 -17.63 19.20
C LYS A 699 23.30 -16.11 19.19
N VAL A 700 23.52 -15.46 18.07
CA VAL A 700 23.03 -14.11 17.74
C VAL A 700 22.16 -14.21 16.52
N GLN A 701 20.96 -13.62 16.57
CA GLN A 701 20.05 -13.51 15.44
C GLN A 701 19.76 -12.04 15.18
N LEU A 702 20.07 -11.57 13.97
CA LEU A 702 19.67 -10.26 13.45
C LEU A 702 18.26 -10.34 12.89
N ASP A 703 17.45 -9.31 13.15
CA ASP A 703 16.03 -9.19 12.74
C ASP A 703 15.20 -10.45 13.03
N PRO A 704 15.12 -10.89 14.30
CA PRO A 704 14.51 -12.16 14.69
C PRO A 704 13.01 -12.22 14.40
N PHE A 705 12.34 -11.08 14.27
CA PHE A 705 10.90 -10.98 14.07
C PHE A 705 10.50 -10.49 12.66
N LEU A 706 11.46 -10.42 11.73
CA LEU A 706 11.25 -9.99 10.33
C LEU A 706 10.65 -8.57 10.21
N GLU A 707 11.17 -7.63 11.00
CA GLU A 707 10.66 -6.27 11.13
C GLU A 707 11.19 -5.29 10.06
N THR A 708 12.28 -5.64 9.35
CA THR A 708 13.02 -4.67 8.54
C THR A 708 12.93 -4.87 7.02
N ALA A 709 12.28 -5.90 6.54
CA ALA A 709 12.26 -6.34 5.13
C ALA A 709 13.66 -6.73 4.59
N ASP A 710 14.51 -7.30 5.42
CA ASP A 710 15.82 -7.80 5.01
C ASP A 710 15.67 -8.88 3.93
N VAL A 711 16.40 -8.69 2.82
CA VAL A 711 16.27 -9.56 1.65
C VAL A 711 17.14 -10.82 1.72
N ASN A 712 18.06 -10.91 2.70
CA ASN A 712 19.00 -12.01 2.81
C ASN A 712 19.17 -12.50 4.25
N LEU A 713 18.25 -13.32 4.69
CA LEU A 713 18.27 -13.85 6.06
C LEU A 713 19.42 -14.85 6.34
N ASN A 714 20.20 -15.26 5.32
CA ASN A 714 21.30 -16.21 5.51
C ASN A 714 22.54 -15.57 6.18
N ASN A 715 22.68 -14.24 6.12
CA ASN A 715 23.77 -13.49 6.76
C ASN A 715 23.35 -12.89 8.11
N ASN A 716 22.17 -13.23 8.63
CA ASN A 716 21.56 -12.66 9.83
C ASN A 716 21.80 -13.47 11.11
N SER A 717 22.58 -14.55 11.05
CA SER A 717 22.79 -15.41 12.23
C SER A 717 24.24 -15.76 12.48
N TRP A 718 24.59 -15.82 13.75
CA TRP A 718 25.85 -16.38 14.21
C TRP A 718 25.60 -17.41 15.32
N PRO A 719 26.20 -18.64 15.24
CA PRO A 719 26.90 -19.20 14.06
C PRO A 719 25.97 -19.29 12.85
N ALA A 720 26.55 -19.21 11.65
CA ALA A 720 25.79 -19.34 10.41
C ALA A 720 25.02 -20.68 10.37
N ARG A 721 23.73 -20.61 10.06
CA ARG A 721 22.85 -21.78 10.03
C ARG A 721 22.24 -21.93 8.64
N ASN A 722 22.38 -23.10 8.04
CA ASN A 722 21.72 -23.46 6.80
C ASN A 722 20.59 -24.46 7.10
N GLU A 723 19.35 -24.11 6.74
CA GLU A 723 18.23 -25.04 6.79
C GLU A 723 17.99 -25.66 5.41
N PRO A 724 17.78 -27.00 5.32
CA PRO A 724 17.52 -27.62 4.03
C PRO A 724 16.16 -27.25 3.49
N THR A 725 16.12 -26.80 2.23
CA THR A 725 14.86 -26.60 1.50
C THR A 725 14.27 -27.91 1.03
N ARG A 726 12.94 -28.06 1.16
CA ARG A 726 12.21 -29.21 0.62
C ARG A 726 11.70 -28.88 -0.76
N PHE A 727 11.91 -29.78 -1.73
CA PHE A 727 11.37 -29.68 -3.07
C PHE A 727 10.49 -30.87 -3.39
N GLN A 728 9.45 -30.62 -4.22
CA GLN A 728 8.54 -31.67 -4.67
C GLN A 728 8.99 -32.23 -6.01
N ILE A 729 9.04 -33.55 -6.11
CA ILE A 729 9.26 -34.25 -7.38
C ILE A 729 7.89 -34.62 -7.94
N TYR A 730 7.62 -34.27 -9.19
CA TYR A 730 6.35 -34.59 -9.87
C TYR A 730 6.61 -35.18 -11.26
N LYS A 731 5.77 -36.10 -11.71
CA LYS A 731 5.90 -36.79 -12.99
C LYS A 731 5.20 -36.06 -14.14
N GLY A 732 4.30 -35.14 -13.83
CA GLY A 732 3.55 -34.31 -14.77
C GLY A 732 2.71 -33.30 -13.99
N LYS A 733 2.30 -32.20 -14.64
CA LYS A 733 1.45 -31.19 -14.00
C LYS A 733 0.01 -31.68 -14.01
N ASP A 734 -0.47 -32.24 -12.90
CA ASP A 734 -1.90 -32.45 -12.69
C ASP A 734 -2.60 -31.08 -12.56
N ARG A 735 -3.39 -30.72 -13.56
CA ARG A 735 -4.28 -29.57 -13.50
C ARG A 735 -5.60 -29.98 -12.83
N ASN A 736 -5.57 -30.16 -11.52
CA ASN A 736 -6.81 -30.22 -10.75
C ASN A 736 -7.29 -28.78 -10.52
N ASN A 737 -8.30 -28.35 -11.27
CA ASN A 737 -8.88 -26.98 -11.18
C ASN A 737 -9.91 -26.85 -10.04
N GLU A 738 -10.07 -27.88 -9.24
CA GLU A 738 -11.05 -27.96 -8.15
C GLU A 738 -10.61 -27.10 -6.96
N ASN A 739 -11.52 -26.26 -6.46
CA ASN A 739 -11.25 -25.48 -5.25
C ASN A 739 -11.44 -26.34 -3.98
N PRO A 740 -10.90 -25.93 -2.80
CA PRO A 740 -11.01 -26.71 -1.57
C PRO A 740 -12.44 -27.03 -1.13
N MET A 741 -13.41 -26.16 -1.34
CA MET A 741 -14.83 -26.42 -1.03
C MET A 741 -15.40 -27.55 -1.91
N GLN A 742 -15.18 -27.50 -3.21
CA GLN A 742 -15.58 -28.56 -4.15
C GLN A 742 -14.94 -29.89 -3.77
N ARG A 743 -13.66 -29.88 -3.38
CA ARG A 743 -12.96 -31.09 -2.93
C ARG A 743 -13.54 -31.65 -1.62
N ALA A 744 -13.94 -30.81 -0.68
CA ALA A 744 -14.57 -31.22 0.59
C ALA A 744 -15.94 -31.86 0.33
N ILE A 745 -16.79 -31.22 -0.48
CA ILE A 745 -18.11 -31.76 -0.86
C ILE A 745 -17.95 -33.14 -1.49
N ARG A 746 -17.05 -33.31 -2.46
CA ARG A 746 -16.77 -34.59 -3.11
C ARG A 746 -16.22 -35.66 -2.14
N ALA A 747 -15.45 -35.23 -1.13
CA ALA A 747 -14.96 -36.16 -0.11
C ALA A 747 -16.08 -36.66 0.80
N GLU A 748 -17.02 -35.77 1.17
CA GLU A 748 -18.22 -36.13 1.94
C GLU A 748 -19.16 -37.07 1.14
N GLU A 749 -19.39 -36.77 -0.15
CA GLU A 749 -20.15 -37.64 -1.04
C GLU A 749 -19.55 -39.06 -1.08
N LYS A 750 -18.22 -39.18 -1.26
CA LYS A 750 -17.52 -40.47 -1.28
C LYS A 750 -17.46 -41.18 0.10
N SER A 751 -17.61 -40.47 1.19
CA SER A 751 -17.66 -41.08 2.51
C SER A 751 -19.05 -41.62 2.88
N ASN A 752 -20.08 -41.15 2.16
CA ASN A 752 -21.49 -41.58 2.30
C ASN A 752 -21.87 -42.66 1.32
N GLU A 753 -21.02 -42.97 0.32
CA GLU A 753 -21.11 -44.18 -0.56
C GLU A 753 -20.43 -45.39 0.10
#